data_b393933f7a830400772e28de919ae5cc
#
_entry.id   b393933f7a830400772e28de919ae5cc
#
_cell.length_a   1.000
_cell.length_b   1.000
_cell.length_c   1.000
_cell.angle_alpha   90.00
_cell.angle_beta   90.00
_cell.angle_gamma   90.00
#
_symmetry.space_group_name_H-M   'P 1'
#
loop_
_entity.id
_entity.type
_entity.pdbx_description
1 polymer ?
#
loop_
_entity_poly.entity_id
_entity_poly.type
_entity_poly.pdbx_seq_one_letter_code
_entity_poly.pdbx_strand_id
1 'polypeptide(L)'
;MKKQLKVIIYVDILFAVLLLFFWFSLPKPLFITPTSYVLEASNGELLSASIAKDGQWRFPLADSVPEKFKHCIITFEDKRFYNHLGVDFIAVVRAIRQNMQAKSVASGASTLSMQVIRLSRKKQRTIFQKLAEMWMAVRFEVSYSKEEILTLYAANAPFGSNVVGLEAASWRYYGRPAENLSWGEMATLAVLPNSPSLVRPGKNASRLIIKRNNLLDKLVEEKIIDRATAQLSKAEPIPSAPLPLPQNAPHLLNRFKDEMKALKVNTTRITSTIDENLQKELNRLTAQYHQKFAANGINNLAALVINIKNGSVVAYVGNCYLPQQKEMESHVDMISARRSPGSTLKPLLYASMLNDGFILPQTLISDVPTQIGGYSPQNFDLGYDGAIPADRALSRSLNIPAVKMLQQYKYERFYDKLKKFNFSTLNKPADHYGLSLILGGSEVTMWDLSNAYLGMARTLNHYNDYQGKYNNADYGSAYYVKDQEKPEEVIEPTSLLDHGTIWSTFNAMEEVMRPGDEGLWQQFSSSQRIAWKTGTSFGFRDAWSVGLTPNYVVCVWVGNADGEGRPGLTGIEAAAPFMFDVFRLLPSSKWFEMPKTKLKRIAVCKQSGYKASPICETKLVQWVPPVGEKTALCPYHKLIHLDAAETYQVTNQCYSVTQMKHKSWFVLPPTMEYYYKTKNAEYRILPLFMEGCQQEQTAVMEMIYPKANASIYIPLEIDGNRGKAVFNVAHRNNNATIHWHIDEEYVGTTKNFHQIALSPKPGKHTLTLTDQNGERLVQVFTVLDKEK
;
A
#
# COMPACT_ATOMS: atom_id res chain seq x y z
N MET A 1 -45.80 -65.68 33.49
CA MET A 1 -46.04 -64.46 32.75
C MET A 1 -45.39 -63.21 33.40
N LYS A 2 -45.76 -62.85 34.68
CA LYS A 2 -45.19 -61.60 35.30
C LYS A 2 -43.64 -61.52 35.39
N LYS A 3 -42.90 -62.62 35.65
CA LYS A 3 -41.42 -62.64 35.72
C LYS A 3 -40.80 -62.50 34.36
N GLN A 4 -41.36 -63.13 33.31
CA GLN A 4 -40.85 -63.00 31.93
C GLN A 4 -41.04 -61.58 31.37
N LEU A 5 -42.19 -60.93 31.67
CA LEU A 5 -42.43 -59.55 31.28
C LEU A 5 -41.45 -58.59 31.94
N LYS A 6 -41.11 -58.78 33.23
CA LYS A 6 -40.05 -57.95 33.89
C LYS A 6 -38.65 -58.10 33.26
N VAL A 7 -38.30 -59.35 32.89
CA VAL A 7 -37.02 -59.61 32.21
C VAL A 7 -36.97 -58.89 30.85
N ILE A 8 -38.06 -58.96 30.06
CA ILE A 8 -38.14 -58.24 28.76
C ILE A 8 -37.98 -56.71 28.98
N ILE A 9 -38.71 -56.12 29.91
CA ILE A 9 -38.60 -54.68 30.24
C ILE A 9 -37.16 -54.29 30.63
N TYR A 10 -36.49 -55.09 31.48
CA TYR A 10 -35.10 -54.84 31.85
C TYR A 10 -34.13 -54.94 30.65
N VAL A 11 -34.37 -55.89 29.75
CA VAL A 11 -33.59 -56.04 28.53
C VAL A 11 -33.79 -54.85 27.60
N ASP A 12 -35.05 -54.40 27.42
CA ASP A 12 -35.40 -53.24 26.59
C ASP A 12 -34.80 -51.95 27.16
N ILE A 13 -34.88 -51.75 28.46
CA ILE A 13 -34.25 -50.61 29.14
C ILE A 13 -32.73 -50.66 28.97
N LEU A 14 -32.12 -51.84 29.21
CA LEU A 14 -30.68 -52.00 29.00
C LEU A 14 -30.26 -51.70 27.54
N PHE A 15 -31.03 -52.18 26.59
CA PHE A 15 -30.81 -51.94 25.17
C PHE A 15 -30.98 -50.47 24.83
N ALA A 16 -31.98 -49.78 25.35
CA ALA A 16 -32.19 -48.35 25.19
C ALA A 16 -31.02 -47.54 25.80
N VAL A 17 -30.55 -47.92 26.96
CA VAL A 17 -29.38 -47.27 27.60
C VAL A 17 -28.12 -47.51 26.78
N LEU A 18 -27.90 -48.71 26.27
CA LEU A 18 -26.77 -49.01 25.36
C LEU A 18 -26.84 -48.23 24.05
N LEU A 19 -28.04 -48.09 23.48
CA LEU A 19 -28.28 -47.28 22.28
C LEU A 19 -27.96 -45.79 22.53
N LEU A 20 -28.44 -45.26 23.66
CA LEU A 20 -28.12 -43.87 24.06
C LEU A 20 -26.62 -43.71 24.26
N PHE A 21 -25.96 -44.62 24.97
CA PHE A 21 -24.53 -44.61 25.17
C PHE A 21 -23.73 -44.72 23.82
N PHE A 22 -24.21 -45.57 22.91
CA PHE A 22 -23.68 -45.68 21.56
C PHE A 22 -23.80 -44.36 20.82
N TRP A 23 -24.98 -43.71 20.87
CA TRP A 23 -25.27 -42.47 20.15
C TRP A 23 -24.41 -41.31 20.63
N PHE A 24 -24.17 -41.18 21.90
CA PHE A 24 -23.39 -40.12 22.52
C PHE A 24 -21.91 -40.48 22.72
N SER A 25 -21.45 -41.64 22.32
CA SER A 25 -20.06 -42.08 22.51
C SER A 25 -19.05 -41.33 21.69
N LEU A 26 -19.44 -40.65 20.59
CA LEU A 26 -18.58 -39.95 19.66
C LEU A 26 -18.51 -38.45 20.05
N PRO A 27 -17.31 -37.87 20.31
CA PRO A 27 -17.18 -36.44 20.61
C PRO A 27 -17.49 -35.57 19.40
N LYS A 28 -18.09 -34.41 19.62
CA LYS A 28 -18.38 -33.39 18.60
C LYS A 28 -17.79 -32.04 19.07
N PRO A 29 -16.84 -31.47 18.32
CA PRO A 29 -16.14 -31.99 17.15
C PRO A 29 -15.18 -33.13 17.49
N LEU A 30 -14.86 -33.96 16.49
CA LEU A 30 -14.01 -35.15 16.67
C LEU A 30 -12.54 -34.77 16.98
N PHE A 31 -12.05 -33.68 16.39
CA PHE A 31 -10.72 -33.12 16.62
C PHE A 31 -10.80 -31.66 17.11
N ILE A 32 -10.09 -31.34 18.20
CA ILE A 32 -10.00 -30.01 18.81
C ILE A 32 -8.55 -29.48 18.71
N THR A 33 -7.75 -30.05 17.83
CA THR A 33 -6.34 -29.70 17.73
C THR A 33 -6.15 -28.44 16.92
N PRO A 34 -5.22 -27.53 17.33
CA PRO A 34 -4.95 -26.31 16.57
C PRO A 34 -4.37 -26.64 15.20
N THR A 35 -4.71 -25.84 14.20
CA THR A 35 -4.19 -25.92 12.83
C THR A 35 -3.18 -24.79 12.55
N SER A 36 -2.31 -25.03 11.60
CA SER A 36 -1.43 -24.04 11.00
C SER A 36 -2.24 -22.97 10.26
N TYR A 37 -1.79 -21.73 10.28
CA TYR A 37 -2.31 -20.75 9.31
C TYR A 37 -1.65 -20.99 7.97
N VAL A 38 -2.46 -21.02 6.91
CA VAL A 38 -2.06 -21.32 5.53
C VAL A 38 -2.58 -20.22 4.62
N LEU A 39 -1.68 -19.64 3.84
CA LEU A 39 -1.95 -18.64 2.83
C LEU A 39 -1.59 -19.21 1.46
N GLU A 40 -2.57 -19.28 0.58
CA GLU A 40 -2.44 -19.75 -0.79
C GLU A 40 -2.54 -18.60 -1.79
N ALA A 41 -1.89 -18.76 -2.94
CA ALA A 41 -2.05 -17.88 -4.10
C ALA A 41 -3.42 -18.10 -4.77
N SER A 42 -3.74 -17.29 -5.75
CA SER A 42 -5.00 -17.37 -6.51
C SER A 42 -5.20 -18.69 -7.25
N ASN A 43 -4.12 -19.40 -7.55
CA ASN A 43 -4.10 -20.74 -8.18
C ASN A 43 -4.08 -21.89 -7.18
N GLY A 44 -4.11 -21.63 -5.86
CA GLY A 44 -4.08 -22.65 -4.80
C GLY A 44 -2.66 -23.07 -4.36
N GLU A 45 -1.61 -22.55 -4.97
CA GLU A 45 -0.22 -22.84 -4.55
C GLU A 45 0.11 -22.16 -3.21
N LEU A 46 0.93 -22.81 -2.38
CA LEU A 46 1.29 -22.32 -1.06
C LEU A 46 2.22 -21.10 -1.15
N LEU A 47 1.76 -19.97 -0.66
CA LEU A 47 2.60 -18.77 -0.50
C LEU A 47 3.37 -18.76 0.82
N SER A 48 2.69 -19.08 1.92
CA SER A 48 3.28 -19.07 3.25
C SER A 48 2.43 -19.88 4.24
N ALA A 49 3.08 -20.45 5.24
CA ALA A 49 2.39 -21.07 6.36
C ALA A 49 3.09 -20.79 7.67
N SER A 50 2.35 -20.84 8.79
CA SER A 50 2.94 -20.76 10.13
C SER A 50 2.62 -22.01 10.94
N ILE A 51 3.54 -22.43 11.79
CA ILE A 51 3.38 -23.59 12.66
C ILE A 51 2.18 -23.39 13.61
N ALA A 52 1.44 -24.45 13.89
CA ALA A 52 0.32 -24.41 14.84
C ALA A 52 0.81 -24.18 16.28
N LYS A 53 -0.11 -23.73 17.18
CA LYS A 53 0.22 -23.39 18.57
C LYS A 53 0.84 -24.53 19.39
N ASP A 54 0.58 -25.79 18.98
CA ASP A 54 1.11 -26.99 19.62
C ASP A 54 2.47 -27.45 19.03
N GLY A 55 3.09 -26.61 18.18
CA GLY A 55 4.38 -26.89 17.54
C GLY A 55 4.32 -27.91 16.40
N GLN A 56 3.12 -28.24 15.92
CA GLN A 56 2.93 -29.16 14.78
C GLN A 56 2.64 -28.39 13.50
N TRP A 57 3.16 -28.88 12.40
CA TRP A 57 2.73 -28.49 11.07
C TRP A 57 1.47 -29.30 10.74
N ARG A 58 0.31 -28.70 10.89
CA ARG A 58 -0.99 -29.32 10.65
C ARG A 58 -1.85 -28.37 9.86
N PHE A 59 -1.96 -28.61 8.55
CA PHE A 59 -2.81 -27.80 7.69
C PHE A 59 -4.29 -28.07 7.98
N PRO A 60 -5.16 -27.09 7.78
CA PRO A 60 -6.61 -27.30 7.88
C PRO A 60 -7.09 -28.43 6.94
N LEU A 61 -8.25 -28.99 7.26
CA LEU A 61 -8.87 -30.06 6.49
C LEU A 61 -8.99 -29.65 5.01
N ALA A 62 -8.52 -30.52 4.11
CA ALA A 62 -8.71 -30.38 2.67
C ALA A 62 -10.10 -30.90 2.25
N ASP A 63 -10.61 -30.43 1.11
CA ASP A 63 -11.92 -30.84 0.61
C ASP A 63 -11.95 -32.29 0.11
N SER A 64 -10.81 -32.80 -0.34
CA SER A 64 -10.69 -34.18 -0.88
C SER A 64 -9.29 -34.74 -0.62
N VAL A 65 -9.19 -36.07 -0.79
CA VAL A 65 -7.92 -36.81 -0.69
C VAL A 65 -7.51 -37.25 -2.10
N PRO A 66 -6.25 -37.06 -2.54
CA PRO A 66 -5.77 -37.50 -3.83
C PRO A 66 -5.97 -39.02 -4.04
N GLU A 67 -6.46 -39.41 -5.21
CA GLU A 67 -6.80 -40.82 -5.54
C GLU A 67 -5.59 -41.75 -5.34
N LYS A 68 -4.39 -41.32 -5.74
CA LYS A 68 -3.18 -42.11 -5.54
C LYS A 68 -2.93 -42.41 -4.05
N PHE A 69 -3.20 -41.42 -3.15
CA PHE A 69 -3.05 -41.67 -1.72
C PHE A 69 -4.12 -42.60 -1.18
N LYS A 70 -5.40 -42.48 -1.63
CA LYS A 70 -6.48 -43.38 -1.25
C LYS A 70 -6.10 -44.83 -1.55
N HIS A 71 -5.68 -45.09 -2.77
CA HIS A 71 -5.22 -46.40 -3.15
C HIS A 71 -4.06 -46.92 -2.31
N CYS A 72 -3.03 -46.08 -2.10
CA CYS A 72 -1.88 -46.47 -1.30
C CYS A 72 -2.25 -46.78 0.15
N ILE A 73 -3.07 -45.93 0.81
CA ILE A 73 -3.38 -46.11 2.23
C ILE A 73 -4.34 -47.26 2.47
N ILE A 74 -5.33 -47.47 1.59
CA ILE A 74 -6.27 -48.56 1.66
C ILE A 74 -5.55 -49.90 1.47
N THR A 75 -4.73 -50.02 0.43
CA THR A 75 -3.93 -51.23 0.18
C THR A 75 -2.95 -51.55 1.32
N PHE A 76 -2.40 -50.51 1.96
CA PHE A 76 -1.43 -50.67 3.05
C PHE A 76 -2.06 -50.98 4.41
N GLU A 77 -3.10 -50.24 4.82
CA GLU A 77 -3.66 -50.29 6.17
C GLU A 77 -4.97 -51.07 6.26
N ASP A 78 -5.84 -51.07 5.19
CA ASP A 78 -7.22 -51.58 5.30
C ASP A 78 -7.80 -52.01 3.94
N LYS A 79 -7.34 -53.11 3.39
CA LYS A 79 -7.73 -53.62 2.05
C LYS A 79 -9.24 -53.77 1.81
N ARG A 80 -10.01 -53.91 2.86
CA ARG A 80 -11.48 -54.09 2.78
C ARG A 80 -12.25 -52.91 3.34
N PHE A 81 -11.63 -51.75 3.32
CA PHE A 81 -12.17 -50.52 3.87
C PHE A 81 -13.62 -50.23 3.49
N TYR A 82 -13.94 -50.44 2.21
CA TYR A 82 -15.29 -50.22 1.70
C TYR A 82 -16.28 -51.32 2.07
N ASN A 83 -15.81 -52.50 2.61
CA ASN A 83 -16.62 -53.69 2.81
C ASN A 83 -16.95 -54.02 4.28
N HIS A 84 -16.67 -53.09 5.19
CA HIS A 84 -17.00 -53.26 6.62
C HIS A 84 -17.54 -51.98 7.23
N LEU A 85 -18.19 -52.06 8.39
CA LEU A 85 -18.73 -50.95 9.18
C LEU A 85 -17.84 -50.66 10.40
N GLY A 86 -16.67 -50.09 10.15
CA GLY A 86 -15.73 -49.64 11.19
C GLY A 86 -14.79 -50.70 11.74
N VAL A 87 -15.19 -51.98 11.75
CA VAL A 87 -14.40 -53.10 12.22
C VAL A 87 -14.39 -54.21 11.18
N ASP A 88 -13.23 -54.67 10.78
CA ASP A 88 -13.04 -55.80 9.91
C ASP A 88 -12.91 -57.09 10.75
N PHE A 89 -14.05 -57.78 10.98
CA PHE A 89 -14.10 -59.03 11.77
C PHE A 89 -13.24 -60.16 11.18
N ILE A 90 -13.14 -60.22 9.84
CA ILE A 90 -12.31 -61.27 9.18
C ILE A 90 -10.81 -60.97 9.45
N ALA A 91 -10.41 -59.71 9.40
CA ALA A 91 -9.03 -59.31 9.76
C ALA A 91 -8.74 -59.54 11.24
N VAL A 92 -9.72 -59.35 12.13
CA VAL A 92 -9.57 -59.64 13.57
C VAL A 92 -9.31 -61.15 13.79
N VAL A 93 -10.12 -62.03 13.21
CA VAL A 93 -9.93 -63.50 13.30
C VAL A 93 -8.60 -63.93 12.73
N ARG A 94 -8.22 -63.41 11.56
CA ARG A 94 -6.91 -63.64 10.95
C ARG A 94 -5.74 -63.23 11.85
N ALA A 95 -5.81 -62.01 12.43
CA ALA A 95 -4.79 -61.49 13.30
C ALA A 95 -4.64 -62.29 14.61
N ILE A 96 -5.76 -62.73 15.19
CA ILE A 96 -5.72 -63.62 16.37
C ILE A 96 -5.02 -64.94 16.04
N ARG A 97 -5.37 -65.55 14.93
CA ARG A 97 -4.74 -66.83 14.48
C ARG A 97 -3.23 -66.64 14.25
N GLN A 98 -2.81 -65.59 13.57
CA GLN A 98 -1.40 -65.30 13.27
C GLN A 98 -0.58 -64.99 14.53
N ASN A 99 -1.14 -64.22 15.47
CA ASN A 99 -0.46 -63.86 16.74
C ASN A 99 -0.36 -65.08 17.66
N MET A 100 -1.34 -65.99 17.68
CA MET A 100 -1.23 -67.27 18.41
C MET A 100 -0.11 -68.16 17.85
N GLN A 101 0.00 -68.26 16.52
CA GLN A 101 1.02 -69.04 15.85
C GLN A 101 2.43 -68.49 16.06
N ALA A 102 2.57 -67.17 16.01
CA ALA A 102 3.86 -66.49 16.17
C ALA A 102 4.29 -66.28 17.64
N LYS A 103 3.43 -66.62 18.64
CA LYS A 103 3.64 -66.33 20.07
C LYS A 103 4.05 -64.90 20.37
N SER A 104 3.73 -63.95 19.45
CA SER A 104 4.04 -62.51 19.52
C SER A 104 3.02 -61.72 18.70
N VAL A 105 2.98 -60.40 18.88
CA VAL A 105 2.12 -59.51 18.09
C VAL A 105 2.69 -59.36 16.67
N ALA A 106 2.36 -60.32 15.80
CA ALA A 106 2.84 -60.41 14.41
C ALA A 106 1.91 -59.70 13.42
N SER A 107 0.61 -59.55 13.76
CA SER A 107 -0.39 -58.92 12.85
C SER A 107 -1.37 -58.02 13.64
N GLY A 108 -1.73 -56.91 13.04
CA GLY A 108 -2.75 -55.96 13.55
C GLY A 108 -4.05 -56.11 12.74
N ALA A 109 -5.20 -55.81 13.37
CA ALA A 109 -6.51 -55.77 12.75
C ALA A 109 -7.20 -54.42 12.99
N SER A 110 -6.43 -53.35 13.01
CA SER A 110 -6.99 -52.01 13.17
C SER A 110 -7.35 -51.46 11.79
N THR A 111 -8.59 -51.09 11.62
CA THR A 111 -9.09 -50.40 10.41
C THR A 111 -8.71 -48.90 10.40
N LEU A 112 -8.85 -48.24 9.25
CA LEU A 112 -8.70 -46.79 9.13
C LEU A 112 -9.62 -46.05 10.07
N SER A 113 -10.89 -46.46 10.20
CA SER A 113 -11.88 -45.86 11.12
C SER A 113 -11.42 -45.96 12.58
N MET A 114 -10.89 -47.12 13.02
CA MET A 114 -10.30 -47.29 14.35
C MET A 114 -9.08 -46.38 14.58
N GLN A 115 -8.27 -46.18 13.52
CA GLN A 115 -7.11 -45.30 13.60
C GLN A 115 -7.50 -43.83 13.76
N VAL A 116 -8.52 -43.34 13.05
CA VAL A 116 -9.07 -41.98 13.21
C VAL A 116 -9.55 -41.75 14.65
N ILE A 117 -10.34 -42.71 15.19
CA ILE A 117 -10.80 -42.65 16.59
C ILE A 117 -9.62 -42.60 17.58
N ARG A 118 -8.61 -43.41 17.37
CA ARG A 118 -7.41 -43.40 18.20
C ARG A 118 -6.67 -42.07 18.16
N LEU A 119 -6.50 -41.50 16.95
CA LEU A 119 -5.86 -40.17 16.76
C LEU A 119 -6.62 -39.05 17.47
N SER A 120 -7.95 -39.10 17.48
CA SER A 120 -8.79 -38.09 18.16
C SER A 120 -8.67 -38.17 19.67
N ARG A 121 -8.53 -39.37 20.26
CA ARG A 121 -8.55 -39.60 21.72
C ARG A 121 -7.19 -39.48 22.41
N LYS A 122 -6.08 -39.73 21.71
CA LYS A 122 -4.69 -39.66 22.22
C LYS A 122 -4.45 -40.45 23.52
N LYS A 123 -5.16 -41.59 23.73
CA LYS A 123 -5.01 -42.42 24.93
C LYS A 123 -3.96 -43.52 24.75
N GLN A 124 -3.39 -44.03 25.87
CA GLN A 124 -2.43 -45.12 25.83
C GLN A 124 -3.05 -46.42 25.31
N ARG A 125 -2.26 -47.30 24.66
CA ARG A 125 -2.70 -48.54 24.07
C ARG A 125 -2.91 -49.62 25.17
N THR A 126 -4.18 -49.89 25.46
CA THR A 126 -4.61 -51.04 26.31
C THR A 126 -5.70 -51.84 25.59
N ILE A 127 -5.94 -53.05 26.02
CA ILE A 127 -7.02 -53.91 25.45
C ILE A 127 -8.39 -53.23 25.60
N PHE A 128 -8.66 -52.60 26.76
CA PHE A 128 -9.91 -51.85 26.97
C PHE A 128 -10.06 -50.64 26.03
N GLN A 129 -8.97 -49.93 25.74
CA GLN A 129 -9.00 -48.82 24.76
C GLN A 129 -9.26 -49.36 23.35
N LYS A 130 -8.69 -50.55 23.03
CA LYS A 130 -8.93 -51.13 21.72
C LYS A 130 -10.40 -51.56 21.52
N LEU A 131 -11.06 -52.08 22.54
CA LEU A 131 -12.51 -52.38 22.51
C LEU A 131 -13.36 -51.10 22.38
N ALA A 132 -12.99 -50.03 23.09
CA ALA A 132 -13.62 -48.75 22.96
C ALA A 132 -13.40 -48.11 21.57
N GLU A 133 -12.20 -48.28 20.97
CA GLU A 133 -11.95 -47.88 19.59
C GLU A 133 -12.84 -48.61 18.59
N MET A 134 -13.04 -49.92 18.76
CA MET A 134 -13.90 -50.72 17.92
C MET A 134 -15.38 -50.26 18.03
N TRP A 135 -15.88 -50.04 19.25
CA TRP A 135 -17.23 -49.54 19.49
C TRP A 135 -17.46 -48.16 18.83
N MET A 136 -16.54 -47.26 19.05
CA MET A 136 -16.61 -45.91 18.48
C MET A 136 -16.39 -45.88 16.98
N ALA A 137 -15.58 -46.79 16.41
CA ALA A 137 -15.39 -46.91 14.96
C ALA A 137 -16.68 -47.31 14.24
N VAL A 138 -17.47 -48.22 14.80
CA VAL A 138 -18.80 -48.54 14.27
C VAL A 138 -19.72 -47.31 14.33
N ARG A 139 -19.77 -46.64 15.48
CA ARG A 139 -20.55 -45.39 15.63
C ARG A 139 -20.09 -44.30 14.64
N PHE A 140 -18.79 -44.21 14.39
CA PHE A 140 -18.19 -43.24 13.48
C PHE A 140 -18.64 -43.50 12.02
N GLU A 141 -18.64 -44.72 11.57
CA GLU A 141 -19.11 -45.08 10.22
C GLU A 141 -20.62 -44.99 10.01
N VAL A 142 -21.40 -44.96 11.09
CA VAL A 142 -22.84 -44.60 11.02
C VAL A 142 -23.02 -43.09 10.80
N SER A 143 -22.02 -42.28 11.14
CA SER A 143 -22.13 -40.81 11.11
C SER A 143 -21.37 -40.13 9.97
N TYR A 144 -20.35 -40.78 9.43
CA TYR A 144 -19.45 -40.25 8.43
C TYR A 144 -19.32 -41.20 7.26
N SER A 145 -19.30 -40.68 6.06
CA SER A 145 -19.04 -41.44 4.83
C SER A 145 -17.60 -41.95 4.79
N LYS A 146 -17.33 -42.94 3.97
CA LYS A 146 -15.96 -43.45 3.75
C LYS A 146 -14.98 -42.37 3.27
N GLU A 147 -15.43 -41.48 2.43
CA GLU A 147 -14.63 -40.36 1.93
C GLU A 147 -14.29 -39.35 3.07
N GLU A 148 -15.26 -39.01 3.90
CA GLU A 148 -15.00 -38.15 5.10
C GLU A 148 -14.03 -38.80 6.08
N ILE A 149 -14.13 -40.15 6.26
CA ILE A 149 -13.20 -40.90 7.10
C ILE A 149 -11.76 -40.85 6.55
N LEU A 150 -11.60 -41.02 5.24
CA LEU A 150 -10.30 -40.90 4.58
C LEU A 150 -9.75 -39.48 4.69
N THR A 151 -10.58 -38.46 4.53
CA THR A 151 -10.20 -37.07 4.67
C THR A 151 -9.76 -36.75 6.09
N LEU A 152 -10.51 -37.20 7.11
CA LEU A 152 -10.12 -37.04 8.51
C LEU A 152 -8.84 -37.81 8.85
N TYR A 153 -8.63 -38.98 8.29
CA TYR A 153 -7.37 -39.71 8.45
C TYR A 153 -6.22 -38.96 7.83
N ALA A 154 -6.34 -38.56 6.56
CA ALA A 154 -5.32 -37.82 5.84
C ALA A 154 -4.92 -36.54 6.53
N ALA A 155 -5.88 -35.82 7.12
CA ALA A 155 -5.62 -34.55 7.82
C ALA A 155 -4.95 -34.70 9.20
N ASN A 156 -5.11 -35.86 9.89
CA ASN A 156 -4.69 -36.03 11.26
C ASN A 156 -3.63 -37.12 11.49
N ALA A 157 -3.30 -37.90 10.46
CA ALA A 157 -2.27 -38.92 10.56
C ALA A 157 -0.87 -38.30 10.79
N PRO A 158 -0.01 -38.88 11.67
CA PRO A 158 1.35 -38.39 11.90
C PRO A 158 2.31 -38.91 10.81
N PHE A 159 3.01 -38.02 10.13
CA PHE A 159 3.98 -38.38 9.10
C PHE A 159 5.45 -38.30 9.55
N GLY A 160 5.67 -38.19 10.86
CA GLY A 160 7.00 -38.13 11.47
C GLY A 160 7.46 -36.71 11.81
N SER A 161 8.43 -36.59 12.71
CA SER A 161 8.83 -35.31 13.30
C SER A 161 7.62 -34.56 13.87
N ASN A 162 7.46 -33.30 13.53
CA ASN A 162 6.32 -32.45 13.89
C ASN A 162 5.34 -32.20 12.71
N VAL A 163 5.22 -33.20 11.81
CA VAL A 163 4.38 -33.12 10.62
C VAL A 163 3.13 -33.99 10.80
N VAL A 164 1.96 -33.40 10.73
CA VAL A 164 0.64 -34.02 10.85
C VAL A 164 -0.20 -33.63 9.65
N GLY A 165 -0.80 -34.62 9.02
CA GLY A 165 -1.63 -34.47 7.83
C GLY A 165 -0.84 -34.60 6.53
N LEU A 166 -1.52 -35.18 5.52
CA LEU A 166 -0.96 -35.48 4.19
C LEU A 166 -0.45 -34.21 3.49
N GLU A 167 -1.24 -33.15 3.52
CA GLU A 167 -0.91 -31.92 2.81
C GLU A 167 0.32 -31.24 3.40
N ALA A 168 0.40 -31.14 4.74
CA ALA A 168 1.60 -30.65 5.40
C ALA A 168 2.82 -31.54 5.12
N ALA A 169 2.61 -32.87 5.02
CA ALA A 169 3.67 -33.83 4.71
C ALA A 169 4.14 -33.68 3.25
N SER A 170 3.23 -33.48 2.29
CA SER A 170 3.58 -33.22 0.90
C SER A 170 4.49 -32.01 0.77
N TRP A 171 4.13 -30.88 1.34
CA TRP A 171 4.93 -29.67 1.31
C TRP A 171 6.26 -29.80 2.09
N ARG A 172 6.23 -30.47 3.26
CA ARG A 172 7.41 -30.62 4.09
C ARG A 172 8.43 -31.63 3.57
N TYR A 173 8.01 -32.62 2.77
CA TYR A 173 8.90 -33.64 2.27
C TYR A 173 9.19 -33.53 0.77
N TYR A 174 8.27 -32.93 -0.01
CA TYR A 174 8.39 -32.84 -1.47
C TYR A 174 8.27 -31.44 -2.03
N GLY A 175 7.87 -30.45 -1.22
CA GLY A 175 7.81 -29.02 -1.62
C GLY A 175 6.73 -28.68 -2.65
N ARG A 176 5.65 -29.48 -2.76
CA ARG A 176 4.56 -29.30 -3.72
C ARG A 176 3.25 -29.87 -3.20
N PRO A 177 2.09 -29.48 -3.80
CA PRO A 177 0.77 -29.97 -3.43
C PRO A 177 0.68 -31.50 -3.54
N ALA A 178 -0.18 -32.10 -2.71
CA ALA A 178 -0.35 -33.54 -2.66
C ALA A 178 -0.85 -34.13 -3.99
N GLU A 179 -1.69 -33.42 -4.73
CA GLU A 179 -2.21 -33.86 -6.05
C GLU A 179 -1.10 -34.11 -7.08
N ASN A 180 0.02 -33.38 -6.94
CA ASN A 180 1.16 -33.42 -7.87
C ASN A 180 2.20 -34.49 -7.53
N LEU A 181 1.98 -35.27 -6.47
CA LEU A 181 2.90 -36.35 -6.08
C LEU A 181 2.81 -37.60 -7.00
N SER A 182 3.96 -38.23 -7.17
CA SER A 182 4.09 -39.49 -7.89
C SER A 182 3.52 -40.68 -7.08
N TRP A 183 3.38 -41.85 -7.71
CA TRP A 183 3.03 -43.06 -6.99
C TRP A 183 4.08 -43.46 -5.95
N GLY A 184 5.39 -43.29 -6.22
CA GLY A 184 6.46 -43.56 -5.29
C GLY A 184 6.46 -42.66 -4.06
N GLU A 185 6.17 -41.39 -4.27
CA GLU A 185 6.05 -40.37 -3.20
C GLU A 185 4.80 -40.64 -2.35
N MET A 186 3.64 -40.92 -2.98
CA MET A 186 2.40 -41.25 -2.27
C MET A 186 2.54 -42.53 -1.47
N ALA A 187 3.15 -43.57 -2.05
CA ALA A 187 3.43 -44.81 -1.34
C ALA A 187 4.40 -44.57 -0.14
N THR A 188 5.39 -43.69 -0.30
CA THR A 188 6.27 -43.31 0.78
C THR A 188 5.48 -42.65 1.92
N LEU A 189 4.59 -41.69 1.61
CA LEU A 189 3.74 -41.03 2.62
C LEU A 189 2.79 -42.02 3.27
N ALA A 190 2.15 -42.95 2.51
CA ALA A 190 1.20 -43.88 3.05
C ALA A 190 1.79 -44.87 4.08
N VAL A 191 3.06 -45.19 4.01
CA VAL A 191 3.73 -46.13 4.97
C VAL A 191 4.27 -45.43 6.22
N LEU A 192 4.38 -44.10 6.25
CA LEU A 192 4.94 -43.32 7.39
C LEU A 192 4.09 -43.39 8.68
N PRO A 193 2.72 -43.27 8.62
CA PRO A 193 1.90 -43.24 9.84
C PRO A 193 1.96 -44.50 10.66
N ASN A 194 2.35 -45.63 10.05
CA ASN A 194 2.45 -46.95 10.70
C ASN A 194 3.50 -46.97 11.85
N SER A 195 4.62 -46.25 11.72
CA SER A 195 5.68 -46.26 12.71
C SER A 195 6.47 -44.93 12.70
N PRO A 196 5.85 -43.77 12.91
CA PRO A 196 6.43 -42.46 12.65
C PRO A 196 7.63 -42.09 13.54
N SER A 197 7.76 -42.72 14.70
CA SER A 197 8.94 -42.54 15.60
C SER A 197 10.16 -43.34 15.21
N LEU A 198 9.94 -44.46 14.53
CA LEU A 198 11.02 -45.38 14.16
C LEU A 198 11.49 -45.22 12.71
N VAL A 199 10.54 -44.94 11.80
CA VAL A 199 10.80 -44.84 10.36
C VAL A 199 10.24 -43.51 9.86
N ARG A 200 11.13 -42.61 9.46
CA ARG A 200 10.77 -41.28 8.91
C ARG A 200 11.89 -40.78 8.00
N PRO A 201 11.68 -39.81 7.15
CA PRO A 201 12.77 -39.15 6.40
C PRO A 201 13.94 -38.78 7.31
N GLY A 202 15.14 -39.15 6.92
CA GLY A 202 16.37 -38.96 7.72
C GLY A 202 16.62 -40.01 8.83
N LYS A 203 15.70 -40.95 9.07
CA LYS A 203 15.87 -42.00 10.06
C LYS A 203 15.39 -43.36 9.54
N ASN A 204 16.29 -44.36 9.53
CA ASN A 204 16.01 -45.73 9.03
C ASN A 204 15.53 -45.73 7.58
N ALA A 205 16.22 -45.02 6.69
CA ALA A 205 15.86 -44.88 5.28
C ALA A 205 15.69 -46.24 4.56
N SER A 206 16.57 -47.21 4.82
CA SER A 206 16.46 -48.54 4.20
C SER A 206 15.15 -49.26 4.55
N ARG A 207 14.66 -49.16 5.78
CA ARG A 207 13.34 -49.72 6.17
C ARG A 207 12.19 -48.98 5.49
N LEU A 208 12.32 -47.68 5.30
CA LEU A 208 11.31 -46.90 4.57
C LEU A 208 11.22 -47.35 3.12
N ILE A 209 12.37 -47.53 2.44
CA ILE A 209 12.45 -48.02 1.06
C ILE A 209 11.79 -49.39 0.94
N ILE A 210 12.11 -50.33 1.85
CA ILE A 210 11.52 -51.66 1.84
C ILE A 210 10.00 -51.60 1.99
N LYS A 211 9.48 -50.81 2.96
CA LYS A 211 8.02 -50.68 3.15
C LYS A 211 7.33 -50.08 1.93
N ARG A 212 7.90 -49.01 1.33
CA ARG A 212 7.41 -48.39 0.11
C ARG A 212 7.38 -49.36 -1.04
N ASN A 213 8.51 -50.05 -1.29
CA ASN A 213 8.62 -50.99 -2.40
C ASN A 213 7.64 -52.15 -2.27
N ASN A 214 7.47 -52.69 -1.05
CA ASN A 214 6.47 -53.73 -0.78
C ASN A 214 5.01 -53.25 -1.04
N LEU A 215 4.73 -51.97 -0.74
CA LEU A 215 3.43 -51.39 -1.05
C LEU A 215 3.25 -51.27 -2.57
N LEU A 216 4.26 -50.78 -3.29
CA LEU A 216 4.20 -50.69 -4.76
C LEU A 216 3.98 -52.06 -5.43
N ASP A 217 4.62 -53.10 -4.92
CA ASP A 217 4.39 -54.47 -5.40
C ASP A 217 2.94 -54.92 -5.17
N LYS A 218 2.36 -54.61 -4.01
CA LYS A 218 0.94 -54.92 -3.74
C LYS A 218 -0.02 -54.16 -4.65
N LEU A 219 0.31 -52.88 -4.98
CA LEU A 219 -0.50 -52.13 -5.93
C LEU A 219 -0.49 -52.74 -7.34
N VAL A 220 0.63 -53.36 -7.75
CA VAL A 220 0.72 -54.13 -8.99
C VAL A 220 -0.12 -55.41 -8.90
N GLU A 221 -0.03 -56.16 -7.79
CA GLU A 221 -0.82 -57.36 -7.55
C GLU A 221 -2.32 -57.09 -7.60
N GLU A 222 -2.77 -55.94 -7.09
CA GLU A 222 -4.14 -55.47 -7.10
C GLU A 222 -4.57 -54.79 -8.44
N LYS A 223 -3.63 -54.74 -9.43
CA LYS A 223 -3.84 -54.15 -10.76
C LYS A 223 -4.22 -52.63 -10.71
N ILE A 224 -3.80 -51.92 -9.68
CA ILE A 224 -3.98 -50.47 -9.52
C ILE A 224 -2.97 -49.73 -10.37
N ILE A 225 -1.72 -50.22 -10.43
CA ILE A 225 -0.66 -49.70 -11.28
C ILE A 225 0.00 -50.82 -12.09
N ASP A 226 0.63 -50.49 -13.20
CA ASP A 226 1.37 -51.47 -13.99
C ASP A 226 2.80 -51.69 -13.44
N ARG A 227 3.49 -52.72 -13.94
CA ARG A 227 4.85 -53.06 -13.50
C ARG A 227 5.87 -51.97 -13.85
N ALA A 228 5.71 -51.27 -14.97
CA ALA A 228 6.63 -50.24 -15.41
C ALA A 228 6.53 -49.03 -14.48
N THR A 229 5.31 -48.54 -14.15
CA THR A 229 5.05 -47.51 -13.16
C THR A 229 5.63 -47.86 -11.80
N ALA A 230 5.47 -49.12 -11.33
CA ALA A 230 6.05 -49.54 -10.06
C ALA A 230 7.57 -49.52 -10.07
N GLN A 231 8.22 -49.95 -11.17
CA GLN A 231 9.68 -49.90 -11.28
C GLN A 231 10.22 -48.48 -11.28
N LEU A 232 9.60 -47.56 -12.03
CA LEU A 232 9.95 -46.14 -12.01
C LEU A 232 9.80 -45.55 -10.60
N SER A 233 8.67 -45.80 -9.94
CA SER A 233 8.38 -45.31 -8.58
C SER A 233 9.34 -45.88 -7.53
N LYS A 234 9.87 -47.09 -7.69
CA LYS A 234 10.88 -47.67 -6.81
C LYS A 234 12.26 -47.00 -6.99
N ALA A 235 12.54 -46.50 -8.19
CA ALA A 235 13.79 -45.77 -8.47
C ALA A 235 13.79 -44.35 -7.91
N GLU A 236 12.63 -43.78 -7.59
CA GLU A 236 12.55 -42.43 -7.02
C GLU A 236 13.26 -42.34 -5.66
N PRO A 237 13.99 -41.23 -5.40
CA PRO A 237 14.64 -41.01 -4.11
C PRO A 237 13.60 -40.76 -3.00
N ILE A 238 13.93 -41.14 -1.77
CA ILE A 238 13.15 -40.72 -0.59
C ILE A 238 13.71 -39.44 0.00
N PRO A 239 12.89 -38.60 0.62
CA PRO A 239 13.38 -37.37 1.23
C PRO A 239 14.29 -37.66 2.41
N SER A 240 15.40 -36.89 2.56
CA SER A 240 16.36 -37.04 3.64
C SER A 240 15.99 -36.24 4.90
N ALA A 241 15.32 -35.10 4.73
CA ALA A 241 14.87 -34.23 5.81
C ALA A 241 13.63 -33.43 5.38
N PRO A 242 12.87 -32.87 6.33
CA PRO A 242 11.79 -31.94 6.00
C PRO A 242 12.33 -30.65 5.36
N LEU A 243 11.76 -30.25 4.25
CA LEU A 243 12.05 -28.99 3.55
C LEU A 243 11.49 -27.80 4.32
N PRO A 244 12.09 -26.61 4.21
CA PRO A 244 11.44 -25.38 4.65
C PRO A 244 10.19 -25.12 3.81
N LEU A 245 9.14 -24.59 4.44
CA LEU A 245 7.95 -24.17 3.70
C LEU A 245 8.22 -22.84 2.97
N PRO A 246 7.52 -22.57 1.85
CA PRO A 246 7.60 -21.28 1.18
C PRO A 246 7.31 -20.12 2.13
N GLN A 247 8.01 -19.00 1.93
CA GLN A 247 7.85 -17.75 2.66
C GLN A 247 7.71 -16.60 1.65
N ASN A 248 6.81 -16.78 0.66
CA ASN A 248 6.64 -15.83 -0.43
C ASN A 248 5.84 -14.58 -0.03
N ALA A 249 4.93 -14.70 0.97
CA ALA A 249 4.15 -13.59 1.49
C ALA A 249 3.95 -13.68 3.02
N PRO A 250 5.03 -13.69 3.83
CA PRO A 250 4.95 -13.90 5.28
C PRO A 250 4.23 -12.76 6.01
N HIS A 251 4.38 -11.51 5.54
CA HIS A 251 3.70 -10.34 6.12
C HIS A 251 2.19 -10.39 5.88
N LEU A 252 1.76 -10.79 4.67
CA LEU A 252 0.33 -10.98 4.37
C LEU A 252 -0.28 -12.10 5.23
N LEU A 253 0.47 -13.20 5.45
CA LEU A 253 0.06 -14.26 6.37
C LEU A 253 -0.12 -13.72 7.80
N ASN A 254 0.79 -12.87 8.29
CA ASN A 254 0.70 -12.27 9.61
C ASN A 254 -0.51 -11.30 9.69
N ARG A 255 -0.71 -10.46 8.68
CA ARG A 255 -1.89 -9.60 8.58
C ARG A 255 -3.18 -10.41 8.66
N PHE A 256 -3.29 -11.50 7.89
CA PHE A 256 -4.44 -12.42 7.94
C PHE A 256 -4.66 -12.97 9.35
N LYS A 257 -3.61 -13.44 10.02
CA LYS A 257 -3.69 -13.95 11.41
C LYS A 257 -4.24 -12.91 12.38
N ASP A 258 -3.77 -11.67 12.27
CA ASP A 258 -4.19 -10.59 13.15
C ASP A 258 -5.63 -10.16 12.89
N GLU A 259 -6.05 -10.11 11.62
CA GLU A 259 -7.44 -9.84 11.23
C GLU A 259 -8.39 -10.93 11.73
N MET A 260 -8.06 -12.22 11.55
CA MET A 260 -8.89 -13.35 12.07
C MET A 260 -8.99 -13.32 13.59
N LYS A 261 -7.90 -12.99 14.27
CA LYS A 261 -7.90 -12.84 15.74
C LYS A 261 -8.77 -11.67 16.18
N ALA A 262 -8.71 -10.53 15.50
CA ALA A 262 -9.54 -9.36 15.79
C ALA A 262 -11.03 -9.63 15.57
N LEU A 263 -11.38 -10.34 14.51
CA LEU A 263 -12.73 -10.76 14.15
C LEU A 263 -13.25 -11.95 14.99
N LYS A 264 -12.37 -12.60 15.78
CA LYS A 264 -12.67 -13.83 16.53
C LYS A 264 -13.16 -14.98 15.66
N VAL A 265 -12.68 -15.07 14.43
CA VAL A 265 -13.00 -16.13 13.45
C VAL A 265 -11.93 -17.21 13.49
N ASN A 266 -12.34 -18.47 13.44
CA ASN A 266 -11.44 -19.63 13.54
C ASN A 266 -10.92 -20.12 12.18
N THR A 267 -11.04 -19.34 11.12
CA THR A 267 -10.49 -19.68 9.80
C THR A 267 -8.97 -19.56 9.84
N THR A 268 -8.29 -20.63 9.43
CA THR A 268 -6.81 -20.70 9.42
C THR A 268 -6.24 -20.99 8.03
N ARG A 269 -7.08 -21.12 7.00
CA ARG A 269 -6.69 -21.23 5.59
C ARG A 269 -7.43 -20.19 4.77
N ILE A 270 -6.73 -19.50 3.90
CA ILE A 270 -7.32 -18.65 2.86
C ILE A 270 -6.61 -18.85 1.53
N THR A 271 -7.38 -18.84 0.46
CA THR A 271 -6.89 -18.62 -0.89
C THR A 271 -6.94 -17.11 -1.15
N SER A 272 -5.79 -16.53 -1.47
CA SER A 272 -5.68 -15.09 -1.73
C SER A 272 -5.86 -14.76 -3.21
N THR A 273 -5.90 -13.47 -3.52
CA THR A 273 -5.91 -12.94 -4.88
C THR A 273 -4.50 -12.77 -5.47
N ILE A 274 -3.47 -13.12 -4.71
CA ILE A 274 -2.06 -12.96 -5.10
C ILE A 274 -1.74 -13.84 -6.31
N ASP A 275 -1.10 -13.25 -7.32
CA ASP A 275 -0.48 -13.98 -8.42
C ASP A 275 0.87 -14.54 -7.95
N GLU A 276 1.01 -15.86 -7.98
CA GLU A 276 2.20 -16.54 -7.46
C GLU A 276 3.48 -16.11 -8.18
N ASN A 277 3.44 -16.03 -9.50
CA ASN A 277 4.61 -15.71 -10.32
C ASN A 277 5.04 -14.26 -10.11
N LEU A 278 4.08 -13.33 -10.15
CA LEU A 278 4.34 -11.92 -9.87
C LEU A 278 4.92 -11.74 -8.46
N GLN A 279 4.37 -12.44 -7.46
CA GLN A 279 4.86 -12.37 -6.08
C GLN A 279 6.31 -12.84 -5.97
N LYS A 280 6.67 -13.95 -6.63
CA LYS A 280 8.05 -14.47 -6.65
C LYS A 280 9.02 -13.50 -7.31
N GLU A 281 8.64 -12.95 -8.48
CA GLU A 281 9.46 -11.97 -9.19
C GLU A 281 9.61 -10.66 -8.40
N LEU A 282 8.55 -10.20 -7.74
CA LEU A 282 8.59 -9.01 -6.90
C LEU A 282 9.49 -9.24 -5.65
N ASN A 283 9.43 -10.42 -5.03
CA ASN A 283 10.35 -10.78 -3.95
C ASN A 283 11.81 -10.77 -4.42
N ARG A 284 12.09 -11.32 -5.61
CA ARG A 284 13.44 -11.32 -6.19
C ARG A 284 13.92 -9.89 -6.46
N LEU A 285 13.07 -9.07 -7.05
CA LEU A 285 13.37 -7.67 -7.32
C LEU A 285 13.63 -6.89 -6.01
N THR A 286 12.79 -7.10 -4.98
CA THR A 286 12.95 -6.50 -3.65
C THR A 286 14.30 -6.87 -3.03
N ALA A 287 14.72 -8.15 -3.14
CA ALA A 287 16.01 -8.60 -2.64
C ALA A 287 17.19 -7.95 -3.39
N GLN A 288 17.08 -7.74 -4.70
CA GLN A 288 18.09 -7.04 -5.49
C GLN A 288 18.24 -5.57 -5.04
N TYR A 289 17.12 -4.87 -4.85
CA TYR A 289 17.12 -3.49 -4.36
C TYR A 289 17.64 -3.41 -2.92
N HIS A 290 17.29 -4.37 -2.06
CA HIS A 290 17.84 -4.44 -0.72
C HIS A 290 19.37 -4.54 -0.74
N GLN A 291 19.93 -5.43 -1.55
CA GLN A 291 21.40 -5.55 -1.67
C GLN A 291 22.06 -4.24 -2.12
N LYS A 292 21.42 -3.52 -3.07
CA LYS A 292 21.90 -2.22 -3.54
C LYS A 292 21.90 -1.16 -2.43
N PHE A 293 20.89 -1.16 -1.56
CA PHE A 293 20.69 -0.13 -0.55
C PHE A 293 21.33 -0.46 0.81
N ALA A 294 21.57 -1.74 1.09
CA ALA A 294 22.15 -2.20 2.37
C ALA A 294 23.51 -1.56 2.68
N ALA A 295 24.32 -1.27 1.65
CA ALA A 295 25.59 -0.57 1.82
C ALA A 295 25.45 0.86 2.39
N ASN A 296 24.28 1.50 2.19
CA ASN A 296 23.96 2.80 2.77
C ASN A 296 23.10 2.68 4.05
N GLY A 297 22.99 1.50 4.64
CA GLY A 297 22.22 1.27 5.85
C GLY A 297 20.71 1.43 5.66
N ILE A 298 20.17 1.20 4.45
CA ILE A 298 18.74 1.19 4.13
C ILE A 298 18.32 -0.26 4.02
N ASN A 299 17.51 -0.72 4.98
CA ASN A 299 17.28 -2.15 5.21
C ASN A 299 15.89 -2.65 4.83
N ASN A 300 14.92 -1.74 4.64
CA ASN A 300 13.51 -2.14 4.50
C ASN A 300 12.90 -1.58 3.22
N LEU A 301 12.19 -2.44 2.51
CA LEU A 301 11.49 -2.12 1.28
C LEU A 301 10.13 -2.81 1.28
N ALA A 302 9.11 -2.10 0.84
CA ALA A 302 7.78 -2.66 0.69
C ALA A 302 7.18 -2.30 -0.68
N ALA A 303 6.35 -3.19 -1.21
CA ALA A 303 5.65 -2.98 -2.47
C ALA A 303 4.25 -3.61 -2.43
N LEU A 304 3.27 -2.86 -2.90
CA LEU A 304 1.89 -3.28 -3.03
C LEU A 304 1.42 -3.05 -4.46
N VAL A 305 0.86 -4.09 -5.08
CA VAL A 305 0.31 -4.04 -6.44
C VAL A 305 -1.17 -4.41 -6.40
N ILE A 306 -2.02 -3.49 -6.89
CA ILE A 306 -3.48 -3.66 -6.89
C ILE A 306 -3.99 -3.60 -8.32
N ASN A 307 -4.82 -4.55 -8.70
CA ASN A 307 -5.56 -4.54 -9.96
C ASN A 307 -6.74 -3.57 -9.85
N ILE A 308 -6.77 -2.53 -10.69
CA ILE A 308 -7.78 -1.46 -10.61
C ILE A 308 -9.17 -1.97 -10.97
N LYS A 309 -9.27 -2.86 -11.96
CA LYS A 309 -10.55 -3.32 -12.48
C LYS A 309 -11.46 -3.94 -11.39
N ASN A 310 -10.87 -4.72 -10.50
CA ASN A 310 -11.64 -5.44 -9.46
C ASN A 310 -11.25 -5.04 -8.03
N GLY A 311 -10.16 -4.30 -7.83
CA GLY A 311 -9.65 -3.92 -6.50
C GLY A 311 -8.87 -5.03 -5.79
N SER A 312 -8.53 -6.13 -6.47
CA SER A 312 -7.77 -7.22 -5.86
C SER A 312 -6.28 -6.89 -5.73
N VAL A 313 -5.68 -7.27 -4.61
CA VAL A 313 -4.23 -7.23 -4.42
C VAL A 313 -3.61 -8.39 -5.18
N VAL A 314 -2.74 -8.11 -6.14
CA VAL A 314 -2.11 -9.15 -6.97
C VAL A 314 -0.66 -9.45 -6.54
N ALA A 315 -0.02 -8.55 -5.77
CA ALA A 315 1.26 -8.82 -5.11
C ALA A 315 1.40 -7.98 -3.83
N TYR A 316 2.02 -8.56 -2.80
CA TYR A 316 2.15 -8.00 -1.46
C TYR A 316 3.51 -8.32 -0.86
N VAL A 317 4.43 -7.38 -0.89
CA VAL A 317 5.73 -7.47 -0.21
C VAL A 317 5.73 -6.48 0.94
N GLY A 318 5.42 -6.95 2.15
CA GLY A 318 5.35 -6.10 3.33
C GLY A 318 6.71 -5.59 3.79
N ASN A 319 7.77 -6.36 3.51
CA ASN A 319 9.17 -5.98 3.76
C ASN A 319 10.10 -6.96 3.04
N CYS A 320 11.38 -6.61 2.93
CA CYS A 320 12.43 -7.58 2.58
C CYS A 320 12.59 -8.57 3.74
N TYR A 321 12.10 -9.80 3.55
CA TYR A 321 12.02 -10.79 4.64
C TYR A 321 13.37 -11.48 4.90
N LEU A 322 14.03 -11.10 5.99
CA LEU A 322 15.35 -11.58 6.42
C LEU A 322 15.29 -12.10 7.87
N PRO A 323 14.65 -13.25 8.13
CA PRO A 323 14.36 -13.71 9.49
C PRO A 323 15.60 -14.04 10.35
N GLN A 324 16.76 -14.20 9.71
CA GLN A 324 18.03 -14.44 10.41
C GLN A 324 18.70 -13.15 10.91
N GLN A 325 18.29 -11.98 10.41
CA GLN A 325 18.86 -10.67 10.71
C GLN A 325 17.82 -9.85 11.47
N LYS A 326 17.69 -10.13 12.77
CA LYS A 326 16.68 -9.52 13.64
C LYS A 326 16.85 -8.01 13.78
N GLU A 327 18.06 -7.54 13.73
CA GLU A 327 18.45 -6.12 13.80
C GLU A 327 17.92 -5.29 12.64
N MET A 328 17.57 -5.91 11.53
CA MET A 328 16.98 -5.23 10.38
C MET A 328 15.46 -5.09 10.44
N GLU A 329 14.82 -5.54 11.52
CA GLU A 329 13.36 -5.47 11.73
C GLU A 329 12.52 -5.91 10.52
N SER A 330 13.04 -6.88 9.76
CA SER A 330 12.43 -7.39 8.52
C SER A 330 11.06 -8.06 8.73
N HIS A 331 10.65 -8.28 9.98
CA HIS A 331 9.37 -8.83 10.38
C HIS A 331 8.23 -7.80 10.35
N VAL A 332 8.57 -6.50 10.35
CA VAL A 332 7.57 -5.41 10.35
C VAL A 332 6.91 -5.31 8.99
N ASP A 333 5.59 -5.34 8.95
CA ASP A 333 4.80 -5.11 7.74
C ASP A 333 4.66 -3.61 7.46
N MET A 334 5.47 -3.11 6.52
CA MET A 334 5.51 -1.71 6.14
C MET A 334 4.28 -1.25 5.35
N ILE A 335 3.49 -2.17 4.81
CA ILE A 335 2.21 -1.82 4.15
C ILE A 335 1.19 -1.35 5.17
N SER A 336 1.21 -1.93 6.37
CA SER A 336 0.32 -1.59 7.49
C SER A 336 0.93 -0.57 8.45
N ALA A 337 2.25 -0.33 8.40
CA ALA A 337 2.94 0.60 9.27
C ALA A 337 2.57 2.06 8.96
N ARG A 338 2.46 2.87 10.00
CA ARG A 338 2.21 4.32 9.90
C ARG A 338 3.50 5.04 9.60
N ARG A 339 3.56 5.77 8.48
CA ARG A 339 4.75 6.52 8.04
C ARG A 339 4.35 7.89 7.49
N SER A 340 5.28 8.83 7.56
CA SER A 340 5.08 10.14 6.96
C SER A 340 4.95 10.02 5.43
N PRO A 341 3.86 10.51 4.83
CA PRO A 341 3.63 10.40 3.38
C PRO A 341 4.53 11.34 2.55
N GLY A 342 5.21 12.28 3.18
CA GLY A 342 5.89 13.35 2.47
C GLY A 342 4.95 14.08 1.50
N SER A 343 5.33 14.14 0.23
CA SER A 343 4.59 14.83 -0.82
C SER A 343 3.53 13.99 -1.53
N THR A 344 3.25 12.76 -1.10
CA THR A 344 2.30 11.87 -1.81
C THR A 344 0.84 12.32 -1.68
N LEU A 345 0.52 13.23 -0.76
CA LEU A 345 -0.83 13.81 -0.63
C LEU A 345 -1.09 15.01 -1.54
N LYS A 346 -0.06 15.58 -2.20
CA LYS A 346 -0.21 16.76 -3.07
C LYS A 346 -1.18 16.55 -4.24
N PRO A 347 -1.20 15.40 -4.94
CA PRO A 347 -2.19 15.15 -5.98
C PRO A 347 -3.63 15.18 -5.48
N LEU A 348 -3.89 14.70 -4.25
CA LEU A 348 -5.22 14.72 -3.65
C LEU A 348 -5.68 16.16 -3.32
N LEU A 349 -4.76 17.03 -2.89
CA LEU A 349 -5.05 18.45 -2.70
C LEU A 349 -5.36 19.13 -4.04
N TYR A 350 -4.51 18.93 -5.03
CA TYR A 350 -4.68 19.49 -6.37
C TYR A 350 -6.02 19.07 -6.98
N ALA A 351 -6.35 17.77 -6.92
CA ALA A 351 -7.63 17.25 -7.36
C ALA A 351 -8.80 17.87 -6.60
N SER A 352 -8.70 18.00 -5.27
CA SER A 352 -9.75 18.60 -4.44
C SER A 352 -10.01 20.06 -4.81
N MET A 353 -8.95 20.83 -5.06
CA MET A 353 -9.06 22.24 -5.45
C MET A 353 -9.65 22.41 -6.86
N LEU A 354 -9.27 21.55 -7.81
CA LEU A 354 -9.89 21.52 -9.15
C LEU A 354 -11.37 21.16 -9.06
N ASN A 355 -11.72 20.12 -8.30
CA ASN A 355 -13.07 19.62 -8.14
C ASN A 355 -14.02 20.66 -7.51
N ASP A 356 -13.49 21.47 -6.63
CA ASP A 356 -14.26 22.48 -5.91
C ASP A 356 -14.16 23.88 -6.56
N GLY A 357 -13.47 24.01 -7.71
CA GLY A 357 -13.37 25.26 -8.49
C GLY A 357 -12.50 26.35 -7.90
N PHE A 358 -11.52 26.00 -7.08
CA PHE A 358 -10.54 26.95 -6.53
C PHE A 358 -9.45 27.32 -7.53
N ILE A 359 -9.04 26.38 -8.37
CA ILE A 359 -8.01 26.53 -9.39
C ILE A 359 -8.44 25.90 -10.72
N LEU A 360 -7.79 26.30 -11.79
CA LEU A 360 -7.72 25.61 -13.08
C LEU A 360 -6.37 24.89 -13.19
N PRO A 361 -6.20 23.93 -14.10
CA PRO A 361 -4.97 23.13 -14.18
C PRO A 361 -3.68 23.97 -14.24
N GLN A 362 -3.69 25.08 -14.98
CA GLN A 362 -2.54 25.95 -15.17
C GLN A 362 -2.60 27.28 -14.40
N THR A 363 -3.49 27.38 -13.40
CA THR A 363 -3.56 28.57 -12.55
C THR A 363 -2.19 28.83 -11.91
N LEU A 364 -1.66 30.05 -12.05
CA LEU A 364 -0.42 30.46 -11.40
C LEU A 364 -0.56 30.46 -9.88
N ILE A 365 0.34 29.74 -9.22
CA ILE A 365 0.48 29.70 -7.78
C ILE A 365 1.78 30.41 -7.39
N SER A 366 1.76 31.18 -6.32
CA SER A 366 2.93 31.89 -5.80
C SER A 366 3.99 30.92 -5.28
N ASP A 367 5.24 31.11 -5.70
CA ASP A 367 6.43 30.36 -5.25
C ASP A 367 7.52 31.34 -4.83
N VAL A 368 7.34 31.93 -3.67
CA VAL A 368 8.24 32.91 -3.07
C VAL A 368 8.53 32.56 -1.62
N PRO A 369 9.63 33.04 -1.01
CA PRO A 369 9.87 32.89 0.41
C PRO A 369 8.62 33.19 1.23
N THR A 370 8.23 32.26 2.08
CA THR A 370 6.93 32.30 2.76
C THR A 370 7.11 32.00 4.24
N GLN A 371 6.52 32.85 5.08
CA GLN A 371 6.45 32.64 6.51
C GLN A 371 4.99 32.83 6.96
N ILE A 372 4.45 31.82 7.65
CA ILE A 372 3.05 31.78 8.10
C ILE A 372 3.07 31.42 9.59
N GLY A 373 2.89 32.39 10.48
CA GLY A 373 2.79 32.16 11.92
C GLY A 373 3.97 31.40 12.53
N GLY A 374 5.20 31.63 12.08
CA GLY A 374 6.40 30.88 12.54
C GLY A 374 6.74 29.63 11.71
N TYR A 375 5.85 29.18 10.83
CA TYR A 375 6.15 28.11 9.88
C TYR A 375 6.73 28.66 8.59
N SER A 376 7.94 28.22 8.21
CA SER A 376 8.71 28.71 7.05
C SER A 376 9.05 27.54 6.12
N PRO A 377 8.11 27.11 5.24
CA PRO A 377 8.37 26.04 4.30
C PRO A 377 9.42 26.43 3.28
N GLN A 378 10.24 25.47 2.85
CA GLN A 378 11.24 25.64 1.81
C GLN A 378 11.02 24.62 0.69
N ASN A 379 11.34 24.99 -0.55
CA ASN A 379 11.46 24.03 -1.64
C ASN A 379 12.69 23.16 -1.43
N PHE A 380 12.68 21.95 -1.98
CA PHE A 380 13.78 20.99 -1.81
C PHE A 380 15.11 21.51 -2.40
N ASP A 381 15.03 22.22 -3.52
CA ASP A 381 16.17 22.84 -4.23
C ASP A 381 16.55 24.22 -3.69
N LEU A 382 15.86 24.68 -2.62
CA LEU A 382 16.01 26.02 -2.02
C LEU A 382 15.75 27.18 -3.00
N GLY A 383 15.31 26.90 -4.22
CA GLY A 383 15.01 27.88 -5.25
C GLY A 383 13.55 28.36 -5.21
N TYR A 384 13.29 29.46 -5.93
CA TYR A 384 11.97 30.06 -6.08
C TYR A 384 11.72 30.44 -7.54
N ASP A 385 10.50 30.21 -8.03
CA ASP A 385 10.10 30.56 -9.39
C ASP A 385 9.28 31.88 -9.43
N GLY A 386 8.96 32.46 -8.27
CA GLY A 386 8.07 33.62 -8.17
C GLY A 386 6.61 33.22 -8.35
N ALA A 387 6.28 32.66 -9.48
CA ALA A 387 4.97 32.10 -9.81
C ALA A 387 5.13 30.91 -10.75
N ILE A 388 4.33 29.88 -10.55
CA ILE A 388 4.36 28.62 -11.33
C ILE A 388 2.94 28.10 -11.59
N PRO A 389 2.65 27.53 -12.77
CA PRO A 389 1.39 26.81 -13.01
C PRO A 389 1.17 25.68 -12.01
N ALA A 390 -0.06 25.49 -11.55
CA ALA A 390 -0.40 24.50 -10.53
C ALA A 390 -0.05 23.05 -10.92
N ASP A 391 -0.26 22.67 -12.17
CA ASP A 391 0.17 21.36 -12.73
C ASP A 391 1.70 21.19 -12.68
N ARG A 392 2.45 22.23 -13.01
CA ARG A 392 3.91 22.24 -12.91
C ARG A 392 4.42 22.23 -11.49
N ALA A 393 3.74 22.94 -10.57
CA ALA A 393 4.04 22.88 -9.14
C ALA A 393 3.85 21.46 -8.59
N LEU A 394 2.81 20.75 -9.05
CA LEU A 394 2.56 19.35 -8.71
C LEU A 394 3.61 18.41 -9.29
N SER A 395 3.92 18.52 -10.59
CA SER A 395 4.89 17.64 -11.26
C SER A 395 6.30 17.81 -10.71
N ARG A 396 6.72 19.03 -10.36
CA ARG A 396 8.00 19.32 -9.69
C ARG A 396 7.95 19.12 -8.17
N SER A 397 6.78 18.79 -7.63
CA SER A 397 6.60 18.53 -6.19
C SER A 397 7.01 19.71 -5.27
N LEU A 398 6.84 20.96 -5.73
CA LEU A 398 7.24 22.13 -4.96
C LEU A 398 6.46 22.23 -3.64
N ASN A 399 7.14 22.62 -2.58
CA ASN A 399 6.58 22.68 -1.23
C ASN A 399 5.79 23.95 -1.00
N ILE A 400 6.36 25.10 -1.36
CA ILE A 400 5.73 26.41 -1.12
C ILE A 400 4.41 26.55 -1.87
N PRO A 401 4.33 26.26 -3.17
CA PRO A 401 3.04 26.26 -3.86
C PRO A 401 2.01 25.32 -3.23
N ALA A 402 2.41 24.13 -2.79
CA ALA A 402 1.50 23.21 -2.12
C ALA A 402 0.97 23.73 -0.79
N VAL A 403 1.81 24.39 0.02
CA VAL A 403 1.40 25.05 1.27
C VAL A 403 0.46 26.22 0.98
N LYS A 404 0.75 27.03 -0.04
CA LYS A 404 -0.14 28.14 -0.48
C LYS A 404 -1.49 27.63 -0.95
N MET A 405 -1.51 26.55 -1.72
CA MET A 405 -2.73 25.86 -2.14
C MET A 405 -3.54 25.38 -0.92
N LEU A 406 -2.88 24.71 0.04
CA LEU A 406 -3.54 24.26 1.26
C LEU A 406 -4.06 25.41 2.11
N GLN A 407 -3.32 26.51 2.22
CA GLN A 407 -3.73 27.72 2.92
C GLN A 407 -5.00 28.33 2.28
N GLN A 408 -5.05 28.38 0.94
CA GLN A 408 -6.22 28.87 0.18
C GLN A 408 -7.41 27.93 0.32
N TYR A 409 -7.19 26.62 0.21
CA TYR A 409 -8.24 25.60 0.31
C TYR A 409 -8.76 25.40 1.73
N LYS A 410 -7.95 25.71 2.74
CA LYS A 410 -8.06 25.47 4.17
C LYS A 410 -7.72 24.02 4.55
N TYR A 411 -6.83 23.86 5.54
CA TYR A 411 -6.38 22.53 5.98
C TYR A 411 -7.49 21.71 6.62
N GLU A 412 -8.48 22.32 7.27
CA GLU A 412 -9.67 21.67 7.82
C GLU A 412 -10.48 20.98 6.72
N ARG A 413 -10.72 21.70 5.62
CA ARG A 413 -11.46 21.17 4.47
C ARG A 413 -10.70 20.03 3.80
N PHE A 414 -9.40 20.14 3.67
CA PHE A 414 -8.57 19.07 3.12
C PHE A 414 -8.52 17.85 4.04
N TYR A 415 -8.42 18.06 5.35
CA TYR A 415 -8.52 17.00 6.34
C TYR A 415 -9.82 16.21 6.21
N ASP A 416 -10.96 16.88 6.06
CA ASP A 416 -12.26 16.23 5.85
C ASP A 416 -12.30 15.45 4.52
N LYS A 417 -11.66 15.97 3.47
CA LYS A 417 -11.51 15.23 2.20
C LYS A 417 -10.68 13.95 2.39
N LEU A 418 -9.55 14.02 3.10
CA LEU A 418 -8.73 12.85 3.39
C LEU A 418 -9.49 11.80 4.21
N LYS A 419 -10.32 12.20 5.16
CA LYS A 419 -11.23 11.29 5.87
C LYS A 419 -12.19 10.56 4.90
N LYS A 420 -12.73 11.28 3.93
CA LYS A 420 -13.59 10.69 2.89
C LYS A 420 -12.83 9.78 1.91
N PHE A 421 -11.52 9.97 1.76
CA PHE A 421 -10.63 9.02 1.07
C PHE A 421 -10.25 7.80 1.93
N ASN A 422 -10.85 7.65 3.13
CA ASN A 422 -10.65 6.55 4.07
C ASN A 422 -9.24 6.47 4.69
N PHE A 423 -8.55 7.61 4.87
CA PHE A 423 -7.30 7.61 5.63
C PHE A 423 -7.59 7.32 7.11
N SER A 424 -7.29 6.10 7.55
CA SER A 424 -7.61 5.58 8.89
C SER A 424 -6.74 6.16 10.00
N THR A 425 -5.57 6.68 9.66
CA THR A 425 -4.54 7.14 10.59
C THR A 425 -4.74 8.57 11.09
N LEU A 426 -5.62 9.34 10.45
CA LEU A 426 -5.92 10.72 10.82
C LEU A 426 -6.85 10.74 12.05
N ASN A 427 -6.30 10.57 13.23
CA ASN A 427 -7.02 10.42 14.49
C ASN A 427 -6.92 11.64 15.43
N LYS A 428 -6.17 12.68 15.04
CA LYS A 428 -6.08 13.96 15.75
C LYS A 428 -6.93 15.02 15.05
N PRO A 429 -7.31 16.12 15.74
CA PRO A 429 -8.01 17.23 15.11
C PRO A 429 -7.20 17.88 13.97
N ALA A 430 -7.87 18.54 13.03
CA ALA A 430 -7.24 19.16 11.87
C ALA A 430 -6.13 20.17 12.26
N ASP A 431 -6.35 20.94 13.33
CA ASP A 431 -5.40 21.95 13.85
C ASP A 431 -4.07 21.33 14.29
N HIS A 432 -4.08 20.08 14.75
CA HIS A 432 -2.87 19.36 15.12
C HIS A 432 -1.90 19.22 13.93
N TYR A 433 -2.44 19.02 12.74
CA TYR A 433 -1.66 18.86 11.51
C TYR A 433 -1.38 20.20 10.83
N GLY A 434 -2.34 21.12 10.83
CA GLY A 434 -2.22 22.43 10.23
C GLY A 434 -1.72 22.38 8.79
N LEU A 435 -0.89 23.36 8.39
CA LEU A 435 -0.31 23.43 7.05
C LEU A 435 0.77 22.36 6.78
N SER A 436 1.34 21.74 7.82
CA SER A 436 2.32 20.68 7.67
C SER A 436 1.72 19.41 7.07
N LEU A 437 0.38 19.25 7.12
CA LEU A 437 -0.36 18.12 6.58
C LEU A 437 0.04 17.76 5.14
N ILE A 438 0.29 18.78 4.29
CA ILE A 438 0.62 18.57 2.88
C ILE A 438 2.11 18.24 2.63
N LEU A 439 2.96 18.40 3.62
CA LEU A 439 4.40 18.12 3.54
C LEU A 439 4.81 16.89 4.36
N GLY A 440 3.84 16.10 4.85
CA GLY A 440 4.11 14.89 5.62
C GLY A 440 4.02 15.06 7.13
N GLY A 441 3.34 16.11 7.62
CA GLY A 441 3.04 16.32 9.05
C GLY A 441 1.97 15.37 9.60
N SER A 442 1.47 14.44 8.81
CA SER A 442 0.62 13.32 9.21
C SER A 442 1.33 12.00 8.95
N GLU A 443 0.76 10.91 9.46
CA GLU A 443 1.16 9.56 9.11
C GLU A 443 0.06 8.89 8.30
N VAL A 444 0.46 8.04 7.34
CA VAL A 444 -0.45 7.21 6.53
C VAL A 444 0.05 5.78 6.47
N THR A 445 -0.83 4.83 6.14
CA THR A 445 -0.41 3.48 5.74
C THR A 445 -0.27 3.42 4.21
N MET A 446 0.57 2.51 3.72
CA MET A 446 0.64 2.25 2.27
C MET A 446 -0.72 1.76 1.75
N TRP A 447 -1.44 1.02 2.56
CA TRP A 447 -2.77 0.53 2.25
C TRP A 447 -3.76 1.67 1.98
N ASP A 448 -3.88 2.64 2.91
CA ASP A 448 -4.79 3.77 2.76
C ASP A 448 -4.42 4.66 1.58
N LEU A 449 -3.10 4.92 1.42
CA LEU A 449 -2.59 5.72 0.31
C LEU A 449 -2.93 5.06 -1.04
N SER A 450 -2.67 3.76 -1.17
CA SER A 450 -2.99 3.01 -2.39
C SER A 450 -4.48 2.98 -2.69
N ASN A 451 -5.33 2.85 -1.68
CA ASN A 451 -6.79 2.88 -1.82
C ASN A 451 -7.31 4.23 -2.33
N ALA A 452 -6.75 5.34 -1.88
CA ALA A 452 -7.14 6.66 -2.37
C ALA A 452 -6.88 6.80 -3.88
N TYR A 453 -5.71 6.36 -4.35
CA TYR A 453 -5.39 6.35 -5.79
C TYR A 453 -6.17 5.31 -6.58
N LEU A 454 -6.42 4.13 -5.99
CA LEU A 454 -7.29 3.09 -6.57
C LEU A 454 -8.69 3.64 -6.84
N GLY A 455 -9.29 4.34 -5.87
CA GLY A 455 -10.61 4.94 -6.01
C GLY A 455 -10.68 5.96 -7.13
N MET A 456 -9.67 6.84 -7.24
CA MET A 456 -9.59 7.77 -8.36
C MET A 456 -9.51 7.04 -9.71
N ALA A 457 -8.65 6.03 -9.82
CA ALA A 457 -8.45 5.31 -11.08
C ALA A 457 -9.69 4.49 -11.50
N ARG A 458 -10.34 3.83 -10.55
CA ARG A 458 -11.60 3.10 -10.79
C ARG A 458 -12.70 4.04 -11.24
N THR A 459 -12.89 5.16 -10.53
CA THR A 459 -13.86 6.19 -10.93
C THR A 459 -13.63 6.63 -12.37
N LEU A 460 -12.39 6.92 -12.77
CA LEU A 460 -12.09 7.34 -14.13
C LEU A 460 -12.32 6.23 -15.16
N ASN A 461 -11.94 4.99 -14.87
CA ASN A 461 -12.15 3.85 -15.77
C ASN A 461 -13.64 3.57 -16.00
N HIS A 462 -14.48 3.72 -15.00
CA HIS A 462 -15.91 3.47 -15.08
C HIS A 462 -16.70 4.58 -15.78
N TYR A 463 -16.03 5.63 -16.28
CA TYR A 463 -16.70 6.74 -16.99
C TYR A 463 -17.61 6.27 -18.12
N ASN A 464 -17.14 5.35 -18.96
CA ASN A 464 -17.93 4.82 -20.06
C ASN A 464 -18.94 3.77 -19.61
N ASP A 465 -18.58 2.93 -18.63
CA ASP A 465 -19.42 1.82 -18.15
C ASP A 465 -20.73 2.35 -17.52
N TYR A 466 -20.66 3.47 -16.80
CA TYR A 466 -21.81 4.07 -16.12
C TYR A 466 -22.32 5.36 -16.80
N GLN A 467 -21.96 5.59 -18.07
CA GLN A 467 -22.44 6.75 -18.85
C GLN A 467 -22.19 8.10 -18.13
N GLY A 468 -21.01 8.22 -17.51
CA GLY A 468 -20.61 9.41 -16.77
C GLY A 468 -21.25 9.57 -15.39
N LYS A 469 -21.95 8.57 -14.87
CA LYS A 469 -22.32 8.45 -13.45
C LYS A 469 -21.20 7.77 -12.68
N TYR A 470 -21.36 7.63 -11.38
CA TYR A 470 -20.34 7.14 -10.47
C TYR A 470 -20.82 5.91 -9.70
N ASN A 471 -19.94 4.98 -9.44
CA ASN A 471 -20.19 3.86 -8.55
C ASN A 471 -19.68 4.21 -7.14
N ASN A 472 -20.53 4.11 -6.12
CA ASN A 472 -20.14 4.38 -4.74
C ASN A 472 -19.03 3.43 -4.24
N ALA A 473 -18.95 2.22 -4.82
CA ALA A 473 -17.94 1.21 -4.49
C ALA A 473 -16.54 1.52 -5.06
N ASP A 474 -16.37 2.56 -5.91
CA ASP A 474 -15.07 2.90 -6.49
C ASP A 474 -14.02 3.23 -5.43
N TYR A 475 -14.42 3.92 -4.35
CA TYR A 475 -13.56 4.22 -3.20
C TYR A 475 -13.58 3.12 -2.12
N GLY A 476 -14.11 1.93 -2.43
CA GLY A 476 -14.02 0.76 -1.57
C GLY A 476 -12.57 0.28 -1.40
N SER A 477 -12.28 -0.32 -0.23
CA SER A 477 -10.94 -0.84 0.07
C SER A 477 -10.53 -1.96 -0.89
N ALA A 478 -9.26 -2.03 -1.23
CA ALA A 478 -8.67 -3.20 -1.86
C ALA A 478 -8.88 -4.44 -0.98
N TYR A 479 -8.84 -5.61 -1.59
CA TYR A 479 -9.00 -6.88 -0.90
C TYR A 479 -7.97 -7.91 -1.40
N TYR A 480 -7.65 -8.87 -0.54
CA TYR A 480 -6.68 -9.92 -0.86
C TYR A 480 -7.22 -11.35 -0.67
N VAL A 481 -8.43 -11.51 -0.15
CA VAL A 481 -9.09 -12.81 0.00
C VAL A 481 -9.86 -13.08 -1.29
N LYS A 482 -9.58 -14.22 -1.96
CA LYS A 482 -10.36 -14.67 -3.11
C LYS A 482 -11.81 -14.93 -2.66
N ASP A 483 -12.76 -14.66 -3.49
CA ASP A 483 -14.19 -14.87 -3.20
C ASP A 483 -14.74 -14.04 -2.02
N GLN A 484 -14.05 -12.96 -1.63
CA GLN A 484 -14.58 -12.00 -0.67
C GLN A 484 -15.86 -11.35 -1.23
N GLU A 485 -16.89 -11.25 -0.38
CA GLU A 485 -18.10 -10.51 -0.72
C GLU A 485 -17.76 -9.06 -1.06
N LYS A 486 -18.20 -8.62 -2.24
CA LYS A 486 -18.02 -7.25 -2.69
C LYS A 486 -19.14 -6.38 -2.15
N PRO A 487 -18.86 -5.11 -1.83
CA PRO A 487 -19.91 -4.17 -1.46
C PRO A 487 -20.92 -4.03 -2.59
N GLU A 488 -22.18 -3.78 -2.24
CA GLU A 488 -23.25 -3.50 -3.19
C GLU A 488 -22.90 -2.26 -4.02
N GLU A 489 -23.03 -2.38 -5.33
CA GLU A 489 -22.76 -1.29 -6.27
C GLU A 489 -24.01 -0.40 -6.40
N VAL A 490 -23.88 0.87 -6.03
CA VAL A 490 -24.92 1.87 -6.20
C VAL A 490 -24.41 2.96 -7.13
N ILE A 491 -25.16 3.21 -8.21
CA ILE A 491 -24.80 4.23 -9.21
C ILE A 491 -25.39 5.57 -8.81
N GLU A 492 -24.54 6.55 -8.57
CA GLU A 492 -24.88 7.88 -8.08
C GLU A 492 -24.56 8.98 -9.10
N PRO A 493 -25.23 10.13 -9.04
CA PRO A 493 -24.95 11.28 -9.92
C PRO A 493 -23.67 12.02 -9.54
N THR A 494 -23.17 11.87 -8.32
CA THR A 494 -22.02 12.57 -7.74
C THR A 494 -21.03 11.61 -7.13
N SER A 495 -19.77 12.02 -7.04
CA SER A 495 -18.69 11.29 -6.39
C SER A 495 -17.80 12.23 -5.57
N LEU A 496 -16.84 11.70 -4.86
CA LEU A 496 -15.85 12.45 -4.10
C LEU A 496 -15.02 13.38 -5.00
N LEU A 497 -14.67 12.91 -6.19
CA LEU A 497 -14.05 13.67 -7.28
C LEU A 497 -14.72 13.33 -8.61
N ASP A 498 -14.87 14.30 -9.50
CA ASP A 498 -15.40 14.05 -10.82
C ASP A 498 -14.35 13.50 -11.80
N HIS A 499 -14.80 12.84 -12.87
CA HIS A 499 -13.95 12.22 -13.88
C HIS A 499 -12.97 13.21 -14.55
N GLY A 500 -13.44 14.43 -14.86
CA GLY A 500 -12.62 15.47 -15.50
C GLY A 500 -11.50 15.96 -14.58
N THR A 501 -11.78 16.07 -13.29
CA THR A 501 -10.82 16.41 -12.24
C THR A 501 -9.75 15.34 -12.11
N ILE A 502 -10.15 14.06 -12.05
CA ILE A 502 -9.23 12.94 -11.93
C ILE A 502 -8.33 12.86 -13.16
N TRP A 503 -8.92 12.96 -14.36
CA TRP A 503 -8.17 12.95 -15.61
C TRP A 503 -7.13 14.08 -15.68
N SER A 504 -7.51 15.31 -15.30
CA SER A 504 -6.59 16.45 -15.25
C SER A 504 -5.45 16.24 -14.26
N THR A 505 -5.76 15.61 -13.10
CA THR A 505 -4.76 15.30 -12.08
C THR A 505 -3.76 14.25 -12.57
N PHE A 506 -4.24 13.18 -13.22
CA PHE A 506 -3.36 12.14 -13.75
C PHE A 506 -2.47 12.64 -14.89
N ASN A 507 -2.96 13.54 -15.74
CA ASN A 507 -2.12 14.19 -16.74
C ASN A 507 -1.02 15.06 -16.10
N ALA A 508 -1.33 15.81 -15.04
CA ALA A 508 -0.30 16.56 -14.31
C ALA A 508 0.73 15.62 -13.63
N MET A 509 0.29 14.45 -13.15
CA MET A 509 1.18 13.44 -12.56
C MET A 509 2.04 12.70 -13.60
N GLU A 510 1.61 12.59 -14.83
CA GLU A 510 2.40 12.01 -15.92
C GLU A 510 3.64 12.86 -16.25
N GLU A 511 3.52 14.18 -16.13
CA GLU A 511 4.56 15.17 -16.42
C GLU A 511 5.71 15.19 -15.38
N VAL A 512 5.65 14.36 -14.34
CA VAL A 512 6.75 14.22 -13.35
C VAL A 512 7.99 13.68 -14.07
N MET A 513 9.13 14.34 -13.90
CA MET A 513 10.39 13.93 -14.52
C MET A 513 10.84 12.57 -13.96
N ARG A 514 11.04 11.60 -14.84
CA ARG A 514 11.49 10.25 -14.46
C ARG A 514 12.98 10.24 -14.14
N PRO A 515 13.44 9.36 -13.25
CA PRO A 515 14.85 9.27 -12.88
C PRO A 515 15.70 8.67 -13.98
N GLY A 516 16.99 9.09 -14.06
CA GLY A 516 17.98 8.50 -14.94
C GLY A 516 17.62 8.54 -16.42
N ASP A 517 17.90 7.46 -17.14
CA ASP A 517 17.65 7.32 -18.58
C ASP A 517 16.18 7.40 -18.97
N GLU A 518 15.27 7.20 -18.03
CA GLU A 518 13.83 7.35 -18.25
C GLU A 518 13.40 8.83 -18.38
N GLY A 519 14.27 9.79 -18.12
CA GLY A 519 13.98 11.22 -18.33
C GLY A 519 13.56 11.58 -19.76
N LEU A 520 13.95 10.78 -20.75
CA LEU A 520 13.59 10.95 -22.17
C LEU A 520 12.45 10.01 -22.63
N TRP A 521 11.70 9.43 -21.69
CA TRP A 521 10.68 8.42 -21.98
C TRP A 521 9.66 8.81 -23.05
N GLN A 522 9.32 10.09 -23.14
CA GLN A 522 8.37 10.62 -24.13
C GLN A 522 8.85 10.47 -25.59
N GLN A 523 10.16 10.30 -25.81
CA GLN A 523 10.74 10.11 -27.12
C GLN A 523 10.66 8.65 -27.62
N PHE A 524 10.33 7.71 -26.73
CA PHE A 524 10.22 6.30 -27.05
C PHE A 524 8.76 5.87 -27.11
N SER A 525 8.29 5.48 -28.30
CA SER A 525 6.90 5.01 -28.53
C SER A 525 6.53 3.75 -27.72
N SER A 526 7.53 2.98 -27.28
CA SER A 526 7.35 1.79 -26.42
C SER A 526 7.22 2.10 -24.94
N SER A 527 7.46 3.34 -24.52
CA SER A 527 7.41 3.73 -23.12
C SER A 527 5.97 3.80 -22.62
N GLN A 528 5.71 3.12 -21.52
CA GLN A 528 4.39 3.15 -20.88
C GLN A 528 4.13 4.48 -20.20
N ARG A 529 2.95 5.06 -20.43
CA ARG A 529 2.47 6.24 -19.70
C ARG A 529 2.06 5.82 -18.28
N ILE A 530 2.60 6.51 -17.27
CA ILE A 530 2.35 6.26 -15.86
C ILE A 530 2.10 7.60 -15.16
N ALA A 531 0.95 7.76 -14.51
CA ALA A 531 0.74 8.86 -13.59
C ALA A 531 1.41 8.48 -12.26
N TRP A 532 2.33 9.32 -11.75
CA TRP A 532 3.07 8.93 -10.56
C TRP A 532 3.46 10.11 -9.67
N LYS A 533 3.76 9.81 -8.41
CA LYS A 533 4.16 10.81 -7.43
C LYS A 533 5.13 10.22 -6.41
N THR A 534 6.20 10.97 -6.16
CA THR A 534 7.14 10.69 -5.07
C THR A 534 6.76 11.39 -3.77
N GLY A 535 7.19 10.80 -2.67
CA GLY A 535 7.21 11.40 -1.35
C GLY A 535 8.58 11.19 -0.71
N THR A 536 9.06 12.20 0.00
CA THR A 536 10.25 12.13 0.86
C THR A 536 9.88 12.78 2.17
N SER A 537 10.04 12.09 3.29
CA SER A 537 9.76 12.66 4.60
C SER A 537 10.93 13.52 5.10
N PHE A 538 10.63 14.39 6.03
CA PHE A 538 11.66 15.20 6.70
C PHE A 538 12.70 14.31 7.38
N GLY A 539 13.98 14.64 7.20
CA GLY A 539 15.10 13.87 7.74
C GLY A 539 15.42 12.60 6.95
N PHE A 540 14.94 12.46 5.69
CA PHE A 540 15.25 11.33 4.81
C PHE A 540 14.97 9.96 5.45
N ARG A 541 13.78 9.81 6.09
CA ARG A 541 13.35 8.58 6.79
C ARG A 541 12.50 7.67 5.92
N ASP A 542 11.65 8.27 5.07
CA ASP A 542 10.70 7.57 4.23
C ASP A 542 10.82 8.06 2.79
N ALA A 543 11.06 7.15 1.89
CA ALA A 543 11.04 7.37 0.45
C ALA A 543 9.85 6.62 -0.16
N TRP A 544 8.95 7.34 -0.80
CA TRP A 544 7.74 6.81 -1.42
C TRP A 544 7.74 7.00 -2.92
N SER A 545 7.11 6.08 -3.61
CA SER A 545 6.63 6.29 -4.96
C SER A 545 5.31 5.57 -5.16
N VAL A 546 4.30 6.26 -5.64
CA VAL A 546 3.03 5.70 -6.05
C VAL A 546 2.81 6.00 -7.53
N GLY A 547 2.54 4.97 -8.30
CA GLY A 547 2.30 5.05 -9.73
C GLY A 547 1.04 4.31 -10.13
N LEU A 548 0.41 4.73 -11.21
CA LEU A 548 -0.79 4.09 -11.73
C LEU A 548 -0.87 4.17 -13.26
N THR A 549 -1.44 3.12 -13.78
CA THR A 549 -1.92 2.97 -15.16
C THR A 549 -3.42 2.67 -15.10
N PRO A 550 -4.16 2.57 -16.19
CA PRO A 550 -5.55 2.11 -16.14
C PRO A 550 -5.77 0.73 -15.50
N ASN A 551 -4.73 -0.13 -15.46
CA ASN A 551 -4.86 -1.50 -14.98
C ASN A 551 -4.38 -1.71 -13.55
N TYR A 552 -3.33 -0.97 -13.12
CA TYR A 552 -2.66 -1.25 -11.85
C TYR A 552 -2.31 0.02 -11.09
N VAL A 553 -2.45 -0.05 -9.76
CA VAL A 553 -1.79 0.83 -8.81
C VAL A 553 -0.58 0.10 -8.25
N VAL A 554 0.57 0.75 -8.29
CA VAL A 554 1.81 0.27 -7.67
C VAL A 554 2.24 1.30 -6.64
N CYS A 555 2.35 0.90 -5.39
CA CYS A 555 2.87 1.73 -4.32
C CYS A 555 4.10 1.07 -3.70
N VAL A 556 5.18 1.81 -3.58
CA VAL A 556 6.42 1.34 -2.97
C VAL A 556 6.90 2.29 -1.90
N TRP A 557 7.55 1.74 -0.89
CA TRP A 557 8.22 2.45 0.18
C TRP A 557 9.62 1.86 0.39
N VAL A 558 10.59 2.73 0.66
CA VAL A 558 11.98 2.39 0.97
C VAL A 558 12.42 3.21 2.18
N GLY A 559 13.07 2.57 3.15
CA GLY A 559 13.51 3.24 4.36
C GLY A 559 14.03 2.28 5.43
N ASN A 560 13.95 2.68 6.68
CA ASN A 560 14.23 1.84 7.83
C ASN A 560 12.99 1.70 8.74
N ALA A 561 12.69 0.49 9.18
CA ALA A 561 11.51 0.21 9.99
C ALA A 561 11.58 0.90 11.37
N ASP A 562 12.78 1.10 11.91
CA ASP A 562 13.04 1.88 13.13
C ASP A 562 12.87 3.40 12.95
N GLY A 563 12.75 3.89 11.71
CA GLY A 563 12.61 5.30 11.37
C GLY A 563 13.94 6.06 11.27
N GLU A 564 15.08 5.36 11.24
CA GLU A 564 16.36 5.99 11.02
C GLU A 564 16.48 6.53 9.59
N GLY A 565 16.83 7.82 9.44
CA GLY A 565 17.04 8.46 8.14
C GLY A 565 18.42 8.19 7.57
N ARG A 566 18.54 8.23 6.24
CA ARG A 566 19.82 8.10 5.54
C ARG A 566 19.97 9.16 4.46
N PRO A 567 21.16 9.77 4.31
CA PRO A 567 21.42 10.70 3.19
C PRO A 567 21.14 10.00 1.84
N GLY A 568 20.49 10.72 0.91
CA GLY A 568 20.12 10.17 -0.40
C GLY A 568 18.86 9.29 -0.41
N LEU A 569 18.23 9.03 0.73
CA LEU A 569 16.97 8.31 0.81
C LEU A 569 15.80 9.21 0.39
N THR A 570 15.67 9.40 -0.91
CA THR A 570 14.60 10.21 -1.51
C THR A 570 13.66 9.36 -2.34
N GLY A 571 12.42 9.84 -2.49
CA GLY A 571 11.43 9.16 -3.33
C GLY A 571 11.89 8.99 -4.78
N ILE A 572 12.63 9.97 -5.33
CA ILE A 572 13.08 9.96 -6.73
C ILE A 572 14.26 8.99 -6.95
N GLU A 573 15.18 8.88 -6.00
CA GLU A 573 16.40 8.08 -6.16
C GLU A 573 16.24 6.64 -5.67
N ALA A 574 15.43 6.42 -4.61
CA ALA A 574 15.28 5.11 -4.00
C ALA A 574 13.97 4.40 -4.41
N ALA A 575 12.83 5.07 -4.26
CA ALA A 575 11.54 4.42 -4.46
C ALA A 575 11.09 4.41 -5.93
N ALA A 576 11.34 5.47 -6.69
CA ALA A 576 10.87 5.56 -8.07
C ALA A 576 11.49 4.50 -9.01
N PRO A 577 12.82 4.26 -9.01
CA PRO A 577 13.40 3.20 -9.85
C PRO A 577 12.80 1.82 -9.52
N PHE A 578 12.61 1.51 -8.24
CA PHE A 578 11.97 0.27 -7.80
C PHE A 578 10.53 0.17 -8.31
N MET A 579 9.74 1.24 -8.22
CA MET A 579 8.36 1.27 -8.74
C MET A 579 8.31 1.05 -10.26
N PHE A 580 9.20 1.69 -11.04
CA PHE A 580 9.24 1.51 -12.50
C PHE A 580 9.62 0.07 -12.87
N ASP A 581 10.55 -0.54 -12.16
CA ASP A 581 10.89 -1.94 -12.37
C ASP A 581 9.73 -2.89 -12.02
N VAL A 582 8.92 -2.56 -11.00
CA VAL A 582 7.67 -3.31 -10.74
C VAL A 582 6.70 -3.18 -11.91
N PHE A 583 6.55 -1.98 -12.51
CA PHE A 583 5.71 -1.81 -13.70
C PHE A 583 6.20 -2.62 -14.91
N ARG A 584 7.51 -2.86 -15.04
CA ARG A 584 8.06 -3.73 -16.09
C ARG A 584 7.68 -5.20 -15.95
N LEU A 585 7.32 -5.64 -14.73
CA LEU A 585 6.79 -6.99 -14.49
C LEU A 585 5.30 -7.12 -14.86
N LEU A 586 4.60 -6.00 -15.07
CA LEU A 586 3.17 -5.95 -15.30
C LEU A 586 2.85 -5.81 -16.80
N PRO A 587 1.70 -6.32 -17.26
CA PRO A 587 1.25 -6.07 -18.62
C PRO A 587 1.10 -4.57 -18.92
N SER A 588 1.56 -4.15 -20.08
CA SER A 588 1.36 -2.78 -20.54
C SER A 588 -0.12 -2.46 -20.75
N SER A 589 -0.48 -1.19 -20.60
CA SER A 589 -1.84 -0.69 -20.82
C SER A 589 -1.85 0.58 -21.68
N LYS A 590 -2.99 0.85 -22.31
CA LYS A 590 -3.26 2.16 -22.93
C LYS A 590 -3.38 3.22 -21.83
N TRP A 591 -3.38 4.49 -22.21
CA TRP A 591 -3.63 5.57 -21.25
C TRP A 591 -5.11 5.68 -20.90
N PHE A 592 -5.42 6.39 -19.81
CA PHE A 592 -6.79 6.72 -19.42
C PHE A 592 -7.54 7.49 -20.50
N GLU A 593 -8.78 7.14 -20.75
CA GLU A 593 -9.60 7.85 -21.71
C GLU A 593 -10.01 9.23 -21.19
N MET A 594 -10.06 10.19 -22.09
CA MET A 594 -10.50 11.55 -21.78
C MET A 594 -12.02 11.60 -21.59
N PRO A 595 -12.55 11.98 -20.43
CA PRO A 595 -13.97 12.04 -20.15
C PRO A 595 -14.61 13.29 -20.76
N LYS A 596 -14.76 13.32 -22.08
CA LYS A 596 -15.15 14.52 -22.86
C LYS A 596 -16.43 15.19 -22.38
N THR A 597 -17.44 14.42 -21.95
CA THR A 597 -18.72 14.99 -21.47
C THR A 597 -18.62 15.60 -20.06
N LYS A 598 -17.54 15.28 -19.33
CA LYS A 598 -17.22 15.81 -18.00
C LYS A 598 -16.14 16.88 -18.04
N LEU A 599 -15.88 17.44 -19.21
CA LEU A 599 -14.97 18.54 -19.41
C LEU A 599 -15.66 19.63 -20.24
N LYS A 600 -15.34 20.88 -19.96
CA LYS A 600 -15.78 22.05 -20.70
C LYS A 600 -14.59 22.80 -21.28
N ARG A 601 -14.82 23.45 -22.40
CA ARG A 601 -13.84 24.33 -23.03
C ARG A 601 -14.09 25.75 -22.53
N ILE A 602 -13.16 26.33 -21.81
CA ILE A 602 -13.22 27.72 -21.35
C ILE A 602 -12.03 28.52 -21.83
N ALA A 603 -12.21 29.83 -21.94
CA ALA A 603 -11.13 30.75 -22.23
C ALA A 603 -10.32 31.02 -20.98
N VAL A 604 -9.03 30.70 -21.00
CA VAL A 604 -8.07 30.97 -19.93
C VAL A 604 -7.04 32.00 -20.40
N CYS A 605 -6.54 32.80 -19.46
CA CYS A 605 -5.44 33.70 -19.72
C CYS A 605 -4.15 32.91 -19.98
N LYS A 606 -3.48 33.12 -21.12
CA LYS A 606 -2.26 32.41 -21.49
C LYS A 606 -1.14 32.56 -20.42
N GLN A 607 -1.02 33.75 -19.83
CA GLN A 607 0.08 34.06 -18.91
C GLN A 607 -0.20 33.59 -17.48
N SER A 608 -1.46 33.62 -17.03
CA SER A 608 -1.75 33.31 -15.63
C SER A 608 -2.48 31.98 -15.42
N GLY A 609 -2.99 31.33 -16.47
CA GLY A 609 -3.78 30.11 -16.35
C GLY A 609 -5.12 30.28 -15.63
N TYR A 610 -5.46 31.46 -15.16
CA TYR A 610 -6.78 31.81 -14.61
C TYR A 610 -7.82 31.93 -15.73
N LYS A 611 -9.09 31.87 -15.39
CA LYS A 611 -10.18 32.20 -16.31
C LYS A 611 -9.91 33.61 -16.88
N ALA A 612 -9.99 33.74 -18.21
CA ALA A 612 -9.65 34.98 -18.87
C ALA A 612 -10.61 36.12 -18.48
N SER A 613 -10.04 37.26 -18.09
CA SER A 613 -10.78 38.50 -17.94
C SER A 613 -11.00 39.20 -19.30
N PRO A 614 -11.92 40.16 -19.40
CA PRO A 614 -12.11 40.93 -20.63
C PRO A 614 -10.84 41.60 -21.13
N ILE A 615 -9.97 42.02 -20.22
CA ILE A 615 -8.73 42.75 -20.49
C ILE A 615 -7.53 41.82 -20.76
N CYS A 616 -7.65 40.50 -20.66
CA CYS A 616 -6.54 39.60 -21.00
C CYS A 616 -6.27 39.66 -22.51
N GLU A 617 -5.03 40.00 -22.86
CA GLU A 617 -4.57 40.17 -24.25
C GLU A 617 -4.58 38.85 -25.01
N THR A 618 -3.94 37.83 -24.46
CA THR A 618 -3.87 36.49 -25.06
C THR A 618 -4.68 35.49 -24.27
N LYS A 619 -5.59 34.80 -24.95
CA LYS A 619 -6.46 33.78 -24.37
C LYS A 619 -6.23 32.44 -25.07
N LEU A 620 -6.24 31.39 -24.29
CA LEU A 620 -6.20 30.00 -24.75
C LEU A 620 -7.51 29.31 -24.39
N VAL A 621 -7.92 28.34 -25.19
CA VAL A 621 -9.06 27.49 -24.86
C VAL A 621 -8.55 26.22 -24.23
N GLN A 622 -8.95 25.95 -23.00
CA GLN A 622 -8.52 24.80 -22.22
C GLN A 622 -9.71 23.91 -21.83
N TRP A 623 -9.50 22.60 -21.82
CA TRP A 623 -10.45 21.66 -21.27
C TRP A 623 -10.29 21.62 -19.75
N VAL A 624 -11.38 21.87 -19.02
CA VAL A 624 -11.40 21.92 -17.56
C VAL A 624 -12.64 21.22 -17.02
N PRO A 625 -12.64 20.76 -15.75
CA PRO A 625 -13.88 20.32 -15.10
C PRO A 625 -14.97 21.40 -15.16
N PRO A 626 -16.25 21.05 -15.25
CA PRO A 626 -17.34 22.01 -15.42
C PRO A 626 -17.39 23.10 -14.33
N VAL A 627 -17.01 22.77 -13.10
CA VAL A 627 -16.90 23.72 -11.99
C VAL A 627 -15.88 24.83 -12.25
N GLY A 628 -14.92 24.61 -13.14
CA GLY A 628 -13.91 25.59 -13.54
C GLY A 628 -14.49 26.87 -14.15
N GLU A 629 -15.73 26.83 -14.67
CA GLU A 629 -16.45 28.07 -15.09
C GLU A 629 -16.69 29.05 -13.95
N LYS A 630 -16.71 28.57 -12.71
CA LYS A 630 -16.92 29.38 -11.50
C LYS A 630 -15.62 29.91 -10.88
N THR A 631 -14.46 29.52 -11.43
CA THR A 631 -13.17 30.02 -10.92
C THR A 631 -13.00 31.52 -11.11
N ALA A 632 -12.12 32.11 -10.31
CA ALA A 632 -11.81 33.55 -10.37
C ALA A 632 -11.27 33.97 -11.74
N LEU A 633 -11.59 35.17 -12.15
CA LEU A 633 -11.00 35.82 -13.31
C LEU A 633 -9.52 36.14 -13.05
N CYS A 634 -8.75 36.29 -14.12
CA CYS A 634 -7.35 36.67 -14.04
C CYS A 634 -7.15 37.95 -13.23
N PRO A 635 -6.41 37.89 -12.09
CA PRO A 635 -6.20 39.06 -11.23
C PRO A 635 -5.00 39.90 -11.67
N TYR A 636 -4.19 39.39 -12.60
CA TYR A 636 -2.87 39.97 -12.89
C TYR A 636 -2.86 40.93 -14.10
N HIS A 637 -3.85 40.84 -15.00
CA HIS A 637 -3.96 41.82 -16.07
C HIS A 637 -4.63 43.12 -15.56
N LYS A 638 -3.95 44.23 -15.80
CA LYS A 638 -4.43 45.60 -15.51
C LYS A 638 -4.44 46.42 -16.79
N LEU A 639 -5.43 47.25 -16.93
CA LEU A 639 -5.45 48.26 -17.99
C LEU A 639 -4.57 49.41 -17.51
N ILE A 640 -3.47 49.69 -18.23
CA ILE A 640 -2.58 50.81 -17.96
C ILE A 640 -2.71 51.83 -19.08
N HIS A 641 -2.37 53.09 -18.74
CA HIS A 641 -2.37 54.23 -19.66
C HIS A 641 -0.93 54.62 -19.89
N LEU A 642 -0.52 54.66 -21.15
CA LEU A 642 0.83 55.00 -21.57
C LEU A 642 0.83 56.28 -22.38
N ASP A 643 1.96 56.95 -22.38
CA ASP A 643 2.23 58.08 -23.29
C ASP A 643 2.22 57.61 -24.75
N ALA A 644 2.23 58.54 -25.69
CA ALA A 644 2.19 58.25 -27.12
C ALA A 644 3.38 57.37 -27.60
N ALA A 645 4.51 57.46 -26.92
CA ALA A 645 5.73 56.67 -27.20
C ALA A 645 5.71 55.31 -26.49
N GLU A 646 4.70 55.01 -25.64
CA GLU A 646 4.56 53.79 -24.82
C GLU A 646 5.71 53.54 -23.83
N THR A 647 6.38 54.61 -23.40
CA THR A 647 7.54 54.58 -22.53
C THR A 647 7.20 54.71 -21.05
N TYR A 648 6.24 55.57 -20.77
CA TYR A 648 5.86 55.94 -19.39
C TYR A 648 4.37 55.71 -19.15
N GLN A 649 4.00 55.34 -17.93
CA GLN A 649 2.61 55.39 -17.48
C GLN A 649 2.21 56.85 -17.27
N VAL A 650 0.98 57.19 -17.66
CA VAL A 650 0.41 58.54 -17.55
C VAL A 650 -1.00 58.47 -16.98
N THR A 651 -1.45 59.56 -16.40
CA THR A 651 -2.83 59.77 -15.93
C THR A 651 -3.45 60.99 -16.57
N ASN A 652 -4.76 61.10 -16.47
CA ASN A 652 -5.50 62.27 -16.98
C ASN A 652 -5.11 63.60 -16.30
N GLN A 653 -4.31 63.55 -15.22
CA GLN A 653 -3.84 64.73 -14.51
C GLN A 653 -2.56 65.31 -15.16
N CYS A 654 -1.79 64.49 -15.84
CA CYS A 654 -0.49 64.84 -16.38
C CYS A 654 -0.37 64.70 -17.90
N TYR A 655 -1.33 64.04 -18.56
CA TYR A 655 -1.22 63.77 -19.98
C TYR A 655 -2.61 63.84 -20.65
N SER A 656 -2.68 64.28 -21.92
CA SER A 656 -3.93 64.38 -22.67
C SER A 656 -4.54 63.01 -22.91
N VAL A 657 -5.79 62.80 -22.51
CA VAL A 657 -6.53 61.54 -22.67
C VAL A 657 -6.61 61.10 -24.14
N THR A 658 -6.69 62.02 -25.06
CA THR A 658 -6.77 61.72 -26.52
C THR A 658 -5.46 61.19 -27.11
N GLN A 659 -4.34 61.42 -26.40
CA GLN A 659 -3.03 60.93 -26.81
C GLN A 659 -2.57 59.69 -26.01
N MET A 660 -3.35 59.29 -25.02
CA MET A 660 -3.04 58.13 -24.24
C MET A 660 -3.23 56.84 -25.05
N LYS A 661 -2.30 55.88 -24.86
CA LYS A 661 -2.51 54.50 -25.32
C LYS A 661 -2.93 53.63 -24.14
N HIS A 662 -4.07 52.99 -24.29
CA HIS A 662 -4.61 52.06 -23.28
C HIS A 662 -4.14 50.66 -23.61
N LYS A 663 -3.35 50.03 -22.73
CA LYS A 663 -2.83 48.65 -22.93
C LYS A 663 -3.15 47.75 -21.75
N SER A 664 -3.44 46.53 -22.07
CA SER A 664 -3.44 45.48 -21.06
C SER A 664 -2.00 45.15 -20.67
N TRP A 665 -1.74 45.03 -19.40
CA TRP A 665 -0.41 44.67 -18.89
C TRP A 665 -0.49 43.57 -17.84
N PHE A 666 0.40 42.58 -17.94
CA PHE A 666 0.48 41.50 -16.97
C PHE A 666 1.37 41.93 -15.82
N VAL A 667 0.77 42.13 -14.65
CA VAL A 667 1.45 42.70 -13.46
C VAL A 667 1.38 41.74 -12.29
N LEU A 668 2.49 41.13 -11.92
CA LEU A 668 2.61 40.32 -10.71
C LEU A 668 2.85 41.19 -9.46
N PRO A 669 2.54 40.70 -8.25
CA PRO A 669 3.02 41.29 -7.00
C PRO A 669 4.54 41.44 -6.98
N PRO A 670 5.12 42.45 -6.30
CA PRO A 670 6.56 42.74 -6.37
C PRO A 670 7.45 41.54 -6.00
N THR A 671 7.11 40.78 -4.97
CA THR A 671 7.89 39.58 -4.58
C THR A 671 7.80 38.48 -5.61
N MET A 672 6.62 38.25 -6.22
CA MET A 672 6.47 37.26 -7.28
C MET A 672 7.25 37.70 -8.54
N GLU A 673 7.12 38.99 -8.92
CA GLU A 673 7.80 39.55 -10.06
C GLU A 673 9.32 39.45 -9.92
N TYR A 674 9.86 39.70 -8.71
CA TYR A 674 11.30 39.67 -8.43
C TYR A 674 11.95 38.33 -8.81
N TYR A 675 11.32 37.23 -8.45
CA TYR A 675 11.80 35.88 -8.82
C TYR A 675 11.36 35.46 -10.22
N TYR A 676 10.13 35.80 -10.64
CA TYR A 676 9.55 35.35 -11.91
C TYR A 676 10.32 35.89 -13.13
N LYS A 677 10.69 37.18 -13.13
CA LYS A 677 11.41 37.83 -14.25
C LYS A 677 12.79 37.22 -14.52
N THR A 678 13.42 36.62 -13.51
CA THR A 678 14.74 35.98 -13.67
C THR A 678 14.68 34.66 -14.45
N LYS A 679 13.51 34.04 -14.47
CA LYS A 679 13.27 32.73 -15.15
C LYS A 679 12.38 32.85 -16.39
N ASN A 680 11.76 34.02 -16.62
CA ASN A 680 10.83 34.27 -17.72
C ASN A 680 11.27 35.51 -18.49
N ALA A 681 12.13 35.35 -19.47
CA ALA A 681 12.69 36.43 -20.27
C ALA A 681 11.64 37.29 -21.03
N GLU A 682 10.45 36.70 -21.31
CA GLU A 682 9.35 37.39 -21.98
C GLU A 682 8.54 38.29 -21.02
N TYR A 683 8.82 38.27 -19.71
CA TYR A 683 8.12 39.09 -18.75
C TYR A 683 8.45 40.58 -18.93
N ARG A 684 7.42 41.39 -19.18
CA ARG A 684 7.58 42.84 -19.34
C ARG A 684 7.33 43.53 -18.00
N ILE A 685 8.39 44.21 -17.51
CA ILE A 685 8.30 45.03 -16.30
C ILE A 685 7.32 46.18 -16.56
N LEU A 686 6.55 46.56 -15.55
CA LEU A 686 5.61 47.65 -15.62
C LEU A 686 6.39 48.96 -15.84
N PRO A 687 6.08 49.80 -16.85
CA PRO A 687 6.74 51.06 -17.09
C PRO A 687 6.61 51.99 -15.88
N LEU A 688 7.60 52.88 -15.68
CA LEU A 688 7.55 53.90 -14.65
C LEU A 688 6.50 54.98 -15.02
N PHE A 689 6.03 55.70 -14.04
CA PHE A 689 5.20 56.90 -14.28
C PHE A 689 6.04 58.04 -14.86
N MET A 690 5.44 58.82 -15.73
CA MET A 690 6.03 60.06 -16.23
C MET A 690 6.23 61.03 -15.05
N GLU A 691 7.32 61.79 -15.07
CA GLU A 691 7.60 62.79 -14.06
C GLU A 691 6.44 63.78 -13.92
N GLY A 692 6.01 64.04 -12.68
CA GLY A 692 4.85 64.91 -12.40
C GLY A 692 3.49 64.23 -12.49
N CYS A 693 3.39 62.97 -12.90
CA CYS A 693 2.16 62.17 -12.82
C CYS A 693 1.97 61.62 -11.40
N GLN A 694 0.74 61.75 -10.88
CA GLN A 694 0.42 61.04 -9.63
C GLN A 694 0.31 59.55 -9.87
N GLN A 695 0.84 58.74 -8.95
CA GLN A 695 0.76 57.28 -8.98
C GLN A 695 -0.61 56.85 -8.51
N GLU A 696 -1.28 56.02 -9.29
CA GLU A 696 -2.32 55.12 -8.77
C GLU A 696 -1.66 54.04 -7.91
N GLN A 697 -2.30 53.61 -6.81
CA GLN A 697 -1.81 52.73 -5.75
C GLN A 697 -1.39 51.31 -6.28
N THR A 698 -0.31 51.25 -7.02
CA THR A 698 0.33 49.95 -7.34
C THR A 698 1.57 49.82 -6.47
N ALA A 699 1.58 48.83 -5.57
CA ALA A 699 2.70 48.56 -4.70
C ALA A 699 3.98 48.39 -5.53
N VAL A 700 4.99 49.26 -5.30
CA VAL A 700 6.29 49.25 -6.00
C VAL A 700 7.30 48.36 -5.27
N MET A 701 7.09 48.12 -3.98
CA MET A 701 7.96 47.30 -3.14
C MET A 701 7.17 46.41 -2.19
N GLU A 702 7.76 45.29 -1.81
CA GLU A 702 7.16 44.31 -0.88
C GLU A 702 8.29 43.58 -0.12
N MET A 703 8.14 43.42 1.20
CA MET A 703 9.11 42.67 1.99
C MET A 703 9.17 41.19 1.60
N ILE A 704 10.38 40.73 1.34
CA ILE A 704 10.66 39.28 1.20
C ILE A 704 10.79 38.69 2.62
N TYR A 705 11.62 39.35 3.50
CA TYR A 705 11.82 38.96 4.88
C TYR A 705 12.19 40.15 5.75
N PRO A 706 11.69 40.23 6.98
CA PRO A 706 10.61 39.44 7.53
C PRO A 706 9.24 39.79 6.89
N LYS A 707 8.27 38.89 6.93
CA LYS A 707 6.90 39.20 6.49
C LYS A 707 6.15 40.01 7.53
N ALA A 708 5.04 40.66 7.13
CA ALA A 708 4.22 41.45 8.03
C ALA A 708 3.75 40.65 9.24
N ASN A 709 3.87 41.20 10.43
CA ASN A 709 3.52 40.56 11.70
C ASN A 709 4.30 39.29 12.02
N ALA A 710 5.42 39.05 11.34
CA ALA A 710 6.27 37.89 11.64
C ALA A 710 6.95 38.04 12.99
N SER A 711 7.14 36.92 13.68
CA SER A 711 8.03 36.81 14.83
C SER A 711 9.35 36.22 14.37
N ILE A 712 10.46 36.92 14.63
CA ILE A 712 11.81 36.47 14.24
C ILE A 712 12.64 36.28 15.50
N TYR A 713 13.53 35.30 15.48
CA TYR A 713 14.52 35.05 16.52
C TYR A 713 15.91 35.33 15.96
N ILE A 714 16.72 36.12 16.71
CA ILE A 714 18.10 36.44 16.36
C ILE A 714 18.98 35.77 17.42
N PRO A 715 19.69 34.67 17.07
CA PRO A 715 20.50 33.94 18.04
C PRO A 715 21.68 34.79 18.56
N LEU A 716 22.19 34.43 19.73
CA LEU A 716 23.48 34.92 20.21
C LEU A 716 24.59 34.13 19.50
N GLU A 717 25.62 34.87 19.11
CA GLU A 717 26.87 34.28 18.57
C GLU A 717 27.72 33.70 19.70
N ILE A 718 28.76 32.93 19.36
CA ILE A 718 29.63 32.26 20.34
C ILE A 718 30.33 33.24 21.24
N ASP A 719 30.55 34.47 20.80
CA ASP A 719 31.15 35.58 21.55
C ASP A 719 30.18 36.30 22.50
N GLY A 720 28.92 35.84 22.57
CA GLY A 720 27.86 36.41 23.41
C GLY A 720 27.18 37.62 22.81
N ASN A 721 27.60 38.12 21.65
CA ASN A 721 26.94 39.19 20.94
C ASN A 721 25.69 38.63 20.19
N ARG A 722 24.68 39.50 20.02
CA ARG A 722 23.52 39.16 19.22
C ARG A 722 23.90 39.16 17.73
N GLY A 723 23.61 38.08 17.05
CA GLY A 723 23.76 37.93 15.61
C GLY A 723 22.93 38.97 14.83
N LYS A 724 22.96 38.90 13.51
CA LYS A 724 22.20 39.78 12.62
C LYS A 724 21.21 38.99 11.79
N ALA A 725 20.01 39.51 11.65
CA ALA A 725 19.03 39.01 10.67
C ALA A 725 19.16 39.82 9.39
N VAL A 726 19.11 39.14 8.24
CA VAL A 726 19.16 39.79 6.93
C VAL A 726 17.75 40.17 6.52
N PHE A 727 17.44 41.44 6.50
CA PHE A 727 16.20 42.00 6.00
C PHE A 727 16.28 42.12 4.48
N ASN A 728 15.22 41.78 3.78
CA ASN A 728 15.22 41.74 2.31
C ASN A 728 13.88 42.25 1.76
N VAL A 729 13.94 43.16 0.79
CA VAL A 729 12.78 43.73 0.11
C VAL A 729 12.91 43.58 -1.40
N ALA A 730 11.81 43.23 -2.06
CA ALA A 730 11.66 43.24 -3.52
C ALA A 730 11.20 44.65 -3.96
N HIS A 731 11.86 45.24 -4.93
CA HIS A 731 11.48 46.48 -5.58
C HIS A 731 11.35 46.27 -7.09
N ARG A 732 10.31 46.84 -7.75
CA ARG A 732 10.08 46.70 -9.19
C ARG A 732 11.23 47.25 -10.02
N ASN A 733 11.74 48.42 -9.61
CA ASN A 733 12.94 49.05 -10.21
C ASN A 733 14.19 48.49 -9.55
N ASN A 734 15.01 47.75 -10.29
CA ASN A 734 16.24 47.18 -9.76
C ASN A 734 17.28 48.22 -9.35
N ASN A 735 17.22 49.43 -9.92
CA ASN A 735 18.17 50.54 -9.62
C ASN A 735 17.64 51.47 -8.56
N ALA A 736 16.55 51.18 -7.88
CA ALA A 736 16.00 51.97 -6.81
C ALA A 736 17.03 52.17 -5.67
N THR A 737 16.96 53.30 -5.02
CA THR A 737 17.64 53.54 -3.75
C THR A 737 16.62 53.51 -2.64
N ILE A 738 16.81 52.63 -1.63
CA ILE A 738 15.87 52.46 -0.53
C ILE A 738 16.54 52.87 0.77
N HIS A 739 15.88 53.74 1.50
CA HIS A 739 16.23 54.15 2.84
C HIS A 739 15.47 53.34 3.88
N TRP A 740 16.18 52.77 4.83
CA TRP A 740 15.65 51.87 5.84
C TRP A 740 15.57 52.52 7.20
N HIS A 741 14.44 52.45 7.89
CA HIS A 741 14.22 52.90 9.25
C HIS A 741 13.56 51.79 10.09
N ILE A 742 14.02 51.67 11.36
CA ILE A 742 13.36 50.86 12.37
C ILE A 742 12.98 51.80 13.53
N ASP A 743 11.71 51.80 13.89
CA ASP A 743 11.15 52.62 14.97
C ASP A 743 11.59 54.10 14.86
N GLU A 744 11.53 54.66 13.64
CA GLU A 744 11.95 56.03 13.29
C GLU A 744 13.48 56.24 13.23
N GLU A 745 14.30 55.27 13.64
CA GLU A 745 15.75 55.36 13.53
C GLU A 745 16.21 54.93 12.12
N TYR A 746 17.00 55.78 11.47
CA TYR A 746 17.64 55.46 10.19
C TYR A 746 18.74 54.42 10.39
N VAL A 747 18.61 53.28 9.70
CA VAL A 747 19.51 52.13 9.85
C VAL A 747 20.39 51.87 8.61
N GLY A 748 20.12 52.55 7.49
CA GLY A 748 20.94 52.44 6.30
C GLY A 748 20.21 52.66 4.97
N THR A 749 21.02 52.63 3.87
CA THR A 749 20.51 52.75 2.50
C THR A 749 21.03 51.59 1.66
N THR A 750 20.19 51.07 0.80
CA THR A 750 20.55 50.01 -0.16
C THR A 750 20.25 50.44 -1.59
N LYS A 751 21.08 49.95 -2.55
CA LYS A 751 20.89 50.17 -3.99
C LYS A 751 21.22 48.89 -4.75
N ASN A 752 20.47 48.58 -5.78
CA ASN A 752 20.55 47.34 -6.63
C ASN A 752 20.18 46.05 -5.87
N PHE A 753 20.85 45.79 -4.74
CA PHE A 753 20.53 44.65 -3.86
C PHE A 753 19.96 45.19 -2.55
N HIS A 754 18.65 44.98 -2.38
CA HIS A 754 17.91 45.55 -1.25
C HIS A 754 17.92 44.59 -0.06
N GLN A 755 19.13 44.31 0.47
CA GLN A 755 19.36 43.48 1.65
C GLN A 755 20.18 44.27 2.68
N ILE A 756 19.80 44.17 3.94
CA ILE A 756 20.53 44.82 5.06
C ILE A 756 20.53 43.87 6.25
N ALA A 757 21.70 43.70 6.89
CA ALA A 757 21.85 42.87 8.07
C ALA A 757 21.71 43.72 9.34
N LEU A 758 20.64 43.48 10.12
CA LEU A 758 20.28 44.31 11.29
C LEU A 758 20.13 43.42 12.54
N SER A 759 20.36 44.02 13.73
CA SER A 759 20.22 43.33 15.01
C SER A 759 19.30 44.14 15.96
N PRO A 760 18.00 44.26 15.63
CA PRO A 760 17.09 44.99 16.53
C PRO A 760 16.92 44.25 17.86
N LYS A 761 16.60 44.99 18.93
CA LYS A 761 16.39 44.48 20.29
C LYS A 761 15.13 43.60 20.33
N PRO A 762 14.96 42.70 21.35
CA PRO A 762 13.68 42.02 21.53
C PRO A 762 12.53 43.00 21.72
N GLY A 763 11.41 42.72 21.07
CA GLY A 763 10.22 43.58 21.14
C GLY A 763 9.52 43.72 19.80
N LYS A 764 8.47 44.50 19.77
CA LYS A 764 7.70 44.85 18.58
C LYS A 764 8.32 46.04 17.90
N HIS A 765 8.60 45.95 16.60
CA HIS A 765 9.26 46.99 15.80
C HIS A 765 8.42 47.36 14.59
N THR A 766 8.56 48.61 14.17
CA THR A 766 8.00 49.12 12.92
C THR A 766 9.15 49.37 11.93
N LEU A 767 9.13 48.67 10.82
CA LEU A 767 10.05 48.86 9.70
C LEU A 767 9.43 49.83 8.71
N THR A 768 10.13 50.90 8.37
CA THR A 768 9.72 51.84 7.34
C THR A 768 10.79 51.92 6.26
N LEU A 769 10.37 51.66 5.03
CA LEU A 769 11.21 51.80 3.83
C LEU A 769 10.69 52.96 2.99
N THR A 770 11.59 53.77 2.47
CA THR A 770 11.24 54.86 1.56
C THR A 770 12.19 54.85 0.37
N ASP A 771 11.66 54.84 -0.86
CA ASP A 771 12.50 54.91 -2.06
C ASP A 771 12.84 56.38 -2.43
N GLN A 772 13.67 56.59 -3.42
CA GLN A 772 14.07 57.90 -3.92
C GLN A 772 12.88 58.72 -4.49
N ASN A 773 11.76 58.10 -4.80
CA ASN A 773 10.54 58.74 -5.34
C ASN A 773 9.54 59.06 -4.25
N GLY A 774 9.85 58.77 -2.98
CA GLY A 774 8.96 58.96 -1.84
C GLY A 774 7.94 57.84 -1.61
N GLU A 775 8.03 56.75 -2.36
CA GLU A 775 7.18 55.56 -2.12
C GLU A 775 7.54 54.91 -0.80
N ARG A 776 6.51 54.58 -0.01
CA ARG A 776 6.72 54.14 1.37
C ARG A 776 6.09 52.80 1.63
N LEU A 777 6.88 51.90 2.25
CA LEU A 777 6.41 50.63 2.80
C LEU A 777 6.57 50.62 4.31
N VAL A 778 5.48 50.45 5.04
CA VAL A 778 5.51 50.36 6.51
C VAL A 778 5.04 49.00 6.93
N GLN A 779 5.79 48.31 7.78
CA GLN A 779 5.51 46.97 8.23
C GLN A 779 5.93 46.74 9.68
N VAL A 780 5.10 46.00 10.42
CA VAL A 780 5.38 45.65 11.81
C VAL A 780 5.92 44.20 11.86
N PHE A 781 6.91 43.99 12.73
CA PHE A 781 7.43 42.64 13.06
C PHE A 781 7.80 42.56 14.54
N THR A 782 8.05 41.38 15.07
CA THR A 782 8.42 41.15 16.46
C THR A 782 9.74 40.41 16.55
N VAL A 783 10.68 40.87 17.37
CA VAL A 783 11.89 40.13 17.70
C VAL A 783 11.69 39.38 19.01
N LEU A 784 11.88 38.07 19.01
CA LEU A 784 11.74 37.21 20.18
C LEU A 784 12.99 37.28 21.05
N ASP A 785 12.81 37.25 22.37
CA ASP A 785 13.91 37.20 23.31
C ASP A 785 14.52 35.78 23.42
N LYS A 786 13.75 34.76 23.24
CA LYS A 786 14.17 33.36 23.25
C LYS A 786 13.55 32.62 22.07
N GLU A 787 14.23 31.57 21.62
CA GLU A 787 13.68 30.63 20.65
C GLU A 787 12.44 29.95 21.24
N LYS A 788 11.36 29.95 20.46
CA LYS A 788 10.08 29.33 20.88
C LYS A 788 10.05 27.86 20.48
#